data_8b30ea0b5876b43f3221334d961a0e76
#
_entry.id   8b30ea0b5876b43f3221334d961a0e76
#
_cell.length_a   1.000
_cell.length_b   1.000
_cell.length_c   1.000
_cell.angle_alpha   90.00
_cell.angle_beta   90.00
_cell.angle_gamma   90.00
#
_symmetry.space_group_name_H-M   'P 1'
#
loop_
_entity.id
_entity.type
_entity.pdbx_description
1 polymer ?
#
loop_
_entity_poly.entity_id
_entity_poly.type
_entity_poly.pdbx_seq_one_letter_code
_entity_poly.pdbx_strand_id
1 'polypeptide(L)'
;VKHALAPAFLLAILKLAPSCVGAERPDLVVADFERDKFGDWTATGEAFGTGPVTSSVSGQAPVEAFQGKRFVTSKHGGDASTGTLTSLPFKIERSYLRFLIGGGQKGELQLRIGEKVVRTAHGRGHQAGDSESLEPADWDVSEFLGQEATLHLVDSSAEGWGHVNLDQVVQTDRKLAPWVENASKEFVAEKRYLNLPMKTDGPTRKVTFYIDGQPESAFSTFKMPLADEKPDWWAFRDLTRFRGKKIKVVVDRMPEDSQGLAAIEQADEIRDADGLYKESRRPQLYFSPRRGGCGDANGLVYHEGEYHLFFQHNPFNFDGGRNSHWGHAVSKDLVHWEEMPDALLPDDFGLQYSGSGLVDTDNTAGLQTGTEKTMALIYTAAARADGPMQCLAYSHDRGRTWTKFSGNPILPKVEPHNRDPRVLWYAPEKKWIMALCFGHDSRQNGGKPTTNPNYGLFSSKDLKSWERMSSLFIDNTCDCPEFFEIALDGDKKRTKWVFWTGDAFYLVGTFDGKTFTPESGPHKLNLGNSFYASQTFNNLPETDGRRILMARVDGGGPGVGFWGGISLPVEVTLRTTPEGPRLFVNPVRELEALRACSHEIPAQPLRTGENPLGEVAGELLEVNADLGVGSAEKITLTMRGIPIVYDGKKRELTCQNRTVPLAPVDGRIRLRAYLDRTLLTLFANDGQAYLPMAVSPARGSLGLSLNAVGDGAEIRSLQVHELASIWKEKIKGKATP
;
A
#
# COMPACT_ATOMS: atom_id res chain seq x y z
N VAL A 1 79.86 22.15 -35.54
CA VAL A 1 79.62 22.99 -36.71
C VAL A 1 78.14 23.10 -37.01
N LYS A 2 77.71 24.36 -37.00
CA LYS A 2 76.42 24.89 -37.45
C LYS A 2 75.15 24.70 -36.52
N HIS A 3 74.88 25.79 -35.82
CA HIS A 3 73.61 26.20 -35.22
C HIS A 3 72.54 26.42 -36.28
N ALA A 4 71.32 26.03 -35.96
CA ALA A 4 70.12 26.54 -36.60
C ALA A 4 69.13 26.94 -35.52
N LEU A 5 68.80 28.22 -35.44
CA LEU A 5 67.78 28.84 -34.63
C LEU A 5 66.41 28.49 -35.21
N ALA A 6 65.48 28.12 -34.37
CA ALA A 6 63.99 28.04 -34.69
C ALA A 6 63.29 29.19 -33.94
N PRO A 7 62.31 29.86 -34.53
CA PRO A 7 61.63 31.01 -33.94
C PRO A 7 60.56 30.58 -32.91
N ALA A 8 60.57 31.32 -31.79
CA ALA A 8 59.53 31.18 -30.76
C ALA A 8 58.19 31.81 -31.21
N PHE A 9 57.15 31.03 -31.35
CA PHE A 9 55.76 31.51 -31.47
C PHE A 9 55.25 31.84 -30.10
N LEU A 10 54.98 33.11 -29.83
CA LEU A 10 54.28 33.57 -28.63
C LEU A 10 52.81 33.27 -28.78
N LEU A 11 52.28 32.24 -28.10
CA LEU A 11 50.86 31.95 -28.02
C LEU A 11 50.24 32.83 -26.91
N ALA A 12 49.52 33.86 -27.30
CA ALA A 12 48.73 34.67 -26.38
C ALA A 12 47.55 33.84 -25.88
N ILE A 13 47.62 33.32 -24.65
CA ILE A 13 46.48 32.68 -23.95
C ILE A 13 45.59 33.83 -23.48
N LEU A 14 44.48 34.05 -24.22
CA LEU A 14 43.33 34.81 -23.71
C LEU A 14 42.76 34.03 -22.53
N LYS A 15 43.01 34.46 -21.30
CA LYS A 15 42.25 34.03 -20.12
C LYS A 15 40.82 34.59 -20.26
N LEU A 16 39.88 33.76 -20.71
CA LEU A 16 38.48 33.99 -20.45
C LEU A 16 38.29 34.01 -18.93
N ALA A 17 37.91 35.15 -18.38
CA ALA A 17 37.47 35.25 -17.01
C ALA A 17 36.22 34.32 -16.85
N PRO A 18 36.16 33.54 -15.79
CA PRO A 18 34.93 32.81 -15.52
C PRO A 18 33.80 33.86 -15.33
N SER A 19 32.77 33.78 -16.15
CA SER A 19 31.52 34.47 -15.88
C SER A 19 31.09 34.08 -14.46
N CYS A 20 31.10 35.04 -13.54
CA CYS A 20 30.42 34.88 -12.26
C CYS A 20 28.92 34.66 -12.59
N VAL A 21 28.49 33.40 -12.68
CA VAL A 21 27.11 33.07 -12.48
C VAL A 21 26.84 33.47 -11.03
N GLY A 22 26.14 34.61 -10.83
CA GLY A 22 25.76 35.10 -9.51
C GLY A 22 25.03 33.96 -8.79
N ALA A 23 25.41 33.73 -7.52
CA ALA A 23 24.70 32.76 -6.71
C ALA A 23 23.17 33.04 -6.79
N GLU A 24 22.39 32.04 -7.22
CA GLU A 24 20.94 32.18 -7.31
C GLU A 24 20.41 32.63 -5.94
N ARG A 25 19.59 33.67 -5.95
CA ARG A 25 18.94 34.14 -4.71
C ARG A 25 17.91 33.07 -4.29
N PRO A 26 17.81 32.75 -2.99
CA PRO A 26 16.83 31.78 -2.52
C PRO A 26 15.40 32.27 -2.80
N ASP A 27 14.51 31.33 -3.05
CA ASP A 27 13.08 31.60 -3.18
C ASP A 27 12.54 32.17 -1.86
N LEU A 28 11.53 33.06 -1.93
CA LEU A 28 10.85 33.65 -0.80
C LEU A 28 9.43 33.08 -0.70
N VAL A 29 9.12 32.39 0.38
CA VAL A 29 7.80 31.83 0.62
C VAL A 29 6.83 32.96 0.97
N VAL A 30 5.74 33.09 0.19
CA VAL A 30 4.62 33.99 0.47
C VAL A 30 3.55 33.24 1.27
N ALA A 31 3.27 31.97 0.89
CA ALA A 31 2.36 31.08 1.61
C ALA A 31 2.70 29.62 1.35
N ASP A 32 2.78 28.81 2.40
CA ASP A 32 2.95 27.35 2.34
C ASP A 32 1.73 26.57 2.82
N PHE A 33 0.77 27.25 3.41
CA PHE A 33 -0.49 26.73 3.96
C PHE A 33 -0.37 25.51 4.91
N GLU A 34 0.78 25.30 5.52
CA GLU A 34 1.05 24.13 6.39
C GLU A 34 0.48 24.24 7.82
N ARG A 35 -0.15 25.36 8.16
CA ARG A 35 -0.83 25.57 9.45
C ARG A 35 -2.30 25.09 9.38
N ASP A 36 -2.90 24.84 10.53
CA ASP A 36 -4.31 24.45 10.66
C ASP A 36 -5.31 25.59 10.42
N LYS A 37 -4.82 26.84 10.34
CA LYS A 37 -5.57 28.06 10.03
C LYS A 37 -4.86 28.83 8.94
N PHE A 38 -5.58 29.75 8.30
CA PHE A 38 -5.04 30.60 7.24
C PHE A 38 -3.96 31.61 7.70
N GLY A 39 -3.63 31.64 9.01
CA GLY A 39 -2.68 32.61 9.55
C GLY A 39 -3.19 34.03 9.38
N ASP A 40 -2.39 34.85 8.70
CA ASP A 40 -2.69 36.27 8.46
C ASP A 40 -3.55 36.53 7.21
N TRP A 41 -4.05 35.48 6.55
CA TRP A 41 -4.98 35.62 5.44
C TRP A 41 -6.41 35.78 5.95
N THR A 42 -7.19 36.63 5.29
CA THR A 42 -8.59 36.92 5.65
C THR A 42 -9.55 36.23 4.70
N ALA A 43 -10.41 35.36 5.24
CA ALA A 43 -11.47 34.68 4.49
C ALA A 43 -12.80 35.44 4.62
N THR A 44 -13.56 35.51 3.52
CA THR A 44 -14.95 36.00 3.48
C THR A 44 -15.84 34.98 2.79
N GLY A 45 -17.13 34.95 3.13
CA GLY A 45 -18.05 33.93 2.61
C GLY A 45 -17.81 32.54 3.22
N GLU A 46 -18.37 31.49 2.61
CA GLU A 46 -18.35 30.14 3.17
C GLU A 46 -17.45 29.16 2.39
N ALA A 47 -16.97 29.55 1.21
CA ALA A 47 -16.27 28.66 0.27
C ALA A 47 -14.96 28.07 0.82
N PHE A 48 -14.22 28.83 1.66
CA PHE A 48 -12.88 28.43 2.14
C PHE A 48 -12.87 27.69 3.48
N GLY A 49 -14.00 27.66 4.21
CA GLY A 49 -14.05 27.07 5.55
C GLY A 49 -13.18 27.82 6.56
N THR A 50 -12.56 27.11 7.50
CA THR A 50 -11.82 27.70 8.64
C THR A 50 -10.30 27.61 8.53
N GLY A 51 -9.77 26.94 7.53
CA GLY A 51 -8.31 26.72 7.34
C GLY A 51 -7.99 25.75 6.22
N PRO A 52 -6.69 25.61 5.88
CA PRO A 52 -6.22 24.64 4.91
C PRO A 52 -6.54 23.20 5.30
N VAL A 53 -6.78 22.34 4.32
CA VAL A 53 -7.21 20.94 4.49
C VAL A 53 -6.08 19.96 4.19
N THR A 54 -6.14 18.77 4.80
CA THR A 54 -5.18 17.68 4.59
C THR A 54 -5.64 16.65 3.57
N SER A 55 -6.88 16.79 3.08
CA SER A 55 -7.49 15.91 2.08
C SER A 55 -8.64 16.64 1.41
N SER A 56 -9.12 16.09 0.29
CA SER A 56 -10.31 16.58 -0.40
C SER A 56 -11.52 16.67 0.53
N VAL A 57 -12.32 17.69 0.34
CA VAL A 57 -13.56 17.88 1.10
C VAL A 57 -14.71 17.05 0.53
N SER A 58 -15.84 16.96 1.25
CA SER A 58 -17.00 16.19 0.81
C SER A 58 -17.49 16.61 -0.59
N GLY A 59 -17.63 15.64 -1.47
CA GLY A 59 -18.06 15.87 -2.86
C GLY A 59 -16.98 16.38 -3.81
N GLN A 60 -15.72 16.46 -3.37
CA GLN A 60 -14.56 16.76 -4.20
C GLN A 60 -13.82 15.48 -4.57
N ALA A 61 -13.35 15.36 -5.82
CA ALA A 61 -12.45 14.29 -6.21
C ALA A 61 -11.10 14.46 -5.49
N PRO A 62 -10.27 13.40 -5.39
CA PRO A 62 -8.97 13.50 -4.74
C PRO A 62 -8.11 14.62 -5.31
N VAL A 63 -7.63 15.52 -4.46
CA VAL A 63 -6.66 16.57 -4.80
C VAL A 63 -5.27 16.00 -4.59
N GLU A 64 -4.45 16.04 -5.63
CA GLU A 64 -3.06 15.51 -5.63
C GLU A 64 -2.05 16.62 -5.94
N ALA A 65 -0.76 16.35 -5.76
CA ALA A 65 0.36 17.23 -6.12
C ALA A 65 0.44 18.57 -5.35
N PHE A 66 -0.11 18.65 -4.14
CA PHE A 66 0.21 19.73 -3.20
C PHE A 66 1.51 19.40 -2.46
N GLN A 67 2.21 20.43 -1.96
CA GLN A 67 3.43 20.25 -1.18
C GLN A 67 3.13 20.16 0.32
N GLY A 68 3.90 19.33 1.03
CA GLY A 68 3.72 19.18 2.47
C GLY A 68 2.49 18.36 2.85
N LYS A 69 1.63 18.89 3.73
CA LYS A 69 0.49 18.16 4.30
C LYS A 69 -0.86 18.80 4.02
N ARG A 70 -0.89 20.04 3.55
CA ARG A 70 -2.12 20.83 3.47
C ARG A 70 -2.17 21.66 2.19
N PHE A 71 -3.37 21.98 1.78
CA PHE A 71 -3.65 22.90 0.67
C PHE A 71 -4.93 23.68 0.96
N VAL A 72 -5.19 24.73 0.18
CA VAL A 72 -6.42 25.54 0.25
C VAL A 72 -7.38 25.09 -0.85
N THR A 73 -8.65 24.93 -0.51
CA THR A 73 -9.74 24.71 -1.48
C THR A 73 -10.93 25.62 -1.16
N SER A 74 -11.61 26.11 -2.18
CA SER A 74 -12.85 26.87 -2.03
C SER A 74 -14.11 26.01 -2.09
N LYS A 75 -14.01 24.68 -1.94
CA LYS A 75 -15.15 23.75 -2.06
C LYS A 75 -15.80 23.37 -0.71
N HIS A 76 -15.49 24.04 0.39
CA HIS A 76 -15.99 23.64 1.71
C HIS A 76 -17.52 23.61 1.85
N GLY A 77 -18.22 24.54 1.27
CA GLY A 77 -19.69 24.59 1.26
C GLY A 77 -20.33 23.91 0.04
N GLY A 78 -19.55 23.18 -0.77
CA GLY A 78 -20.00 22.64 -2.06
C GLY A 78 -19.92 23.65 -3.20
N ASP A 79 -20.39 23.28 -4.39
CA ASP A 79 -20.30 24.13 -5.59
C ASP A 79 -21.14 25.43 -5.50
N ALA A 80 -22.11 25.49 -4.59
CA ALA A 80 -22.96 26.67 -4.44
C ALA A 80 -22.35 27.74 -3.49
N SER A 81 -21.29 27.44 -2.76
CA SER A 81 -20.66 28.37 -1.84
C SER A 81 -19.71 29.30 -2.57
N THR A 82 -19.70 30.57 -2.13
CA THR A 82 -18.82 31.61 -2.69
C THR A 82 -18.02 32.27 -1.58
N GLY A 83 -16.90 32.90 -1.93
CA GLY A 83 -16.06 33.59 -0.95
C GLY A 83 -14.74 34.07 -1.55
N THR A 84 -13.97 34.75 -0.70
CA THR A 84 -12.62 35.21 -1.01
C THR A 84 -11.66 34.86 0.11
N LEU A 85 -10.39 34.58 -0.23
CA LEU A 85 -9.29 34.45 0.72
C LEU A 85 -8.19 35.41 0.30
N THR A 86 -7.87 36.38 1.15
CA THR A 86 -6.99 37.53 0.84
C THR A 86 -5.76 37.52 1.72
N SER A 87 -4.56 37.63 1.12
CA SER A 87 -3.29 37.73 1.81
C SER A 87 -3.09 39.11 2.47
N LEU A 88 -2.15 39.17 3.45
CA LEU A 88 -1.53 40.45 3.79
C LEU A 88 -0.76 41.03 2.57
N PRO A 89 -0.55 42.35 2.53
CA PRO A 89 0.34 42.96 1.57
C PRO A 89 1.77 42.41 1.72
N PHE A 90 2.42 42.12 0.60
CA PHE A 90 3.81 41.71 0.54
C PHE A 90 4.54 42.48 -0.56
N LYS A 91 5.84 42.68 -0.39
CA LYS A 91 6.68 43.34 -1.38
C LYS A 91 7.11 42.34 -2.45
N ILE A 92 7.00 42.72 -3.71
CA ILE A 92 7.54 41.95 -4.83
C ILE A 92 9.06 42.14 -4.89
N GLU A 93 9.82 41.05 -4.63
CA GLU A 93 11.28 41.06 -4.53
C GLU A 93 11.97 40.16 -5.55
N ARG A 94 11.24 39.35 -6.30
CA ARG A 94 11.73 38.44 -7.36
C ARG A 94 10.94 38.65 -8.65
N SER A 95 11.52 38.20 -9.74
CA SER A 95 10.97 38.39 -11.09
C SER A 95 9.71 37.58 -11.36
N TYR A 96 9.51 36.46 -10.64
CA TYR A 96 8.36 35.57 -10.85
C TYR A 96 7.67 35.27 -9.52
N LEU A 97 6.36 35.14 -9.60
CA LEU A 97 5.53 34.59 -8.52
C LEU A 97 5.02 33.22 -8.99
N ARG A 98 5.50 32.15 -8.36
CA ARG A 98 5.14 30.75 -8.67
C ARG A 98 4.18 30.21 -7.62
N PHE A 99 3.24 29.37 -8.03
CA PHE A 99 2.25 28.74 -7.15
C PHE A 99 1.77 27.42 -7.75
N LEU A 100 1.14 26.59 -6.91
CA LEU A 100 0.44 25.38 -7.32
C LEU A 100 -1.05 25.67 -7.37
N ILE A 101 -1.71 25.45 -8.50
CA ILE A 101 -3.13 25.75 -8.71
C ILE A 101 -3.87 24.59 -9.38
N GLY A 102 -5.08 24.30 -8.91
CA GLY A 102 -5.99 23.28 -9.46
C GLY A 102 -7.46 23.69 -9.35
N GLY A 103 -8.37 22.75 -9.68
CA GLY A 103 -9.81 22.98 -9.65
C GLY A 103 -10.40 23.51 -10.95
N GLY A 104 -11.51 24.22 -10.86
CA GLY A 104 -12.28 24.72 -11.99
C GLY A 104 -11.68 25.96 -12.66
N GLN A 105 -12.35 26.44 -13.72
CA GLN A 105 -11.94 27.63 -14.47
C GLN A 105 -12.69 28.91 -14.04
N LYS A 106 -13.63 28.82 -13.13
CA LYS A 106 -14.45 29.96 -12.68
C LYS A 106 -13.96 30.56 -11.37
N GLY A 107 -13.28 29.75 -10.52
CA GLY A 107 -12.51 30.24 -9.38
C GLY A 107 -11.15 30.74 -9.85
N GLU A 108 -10.62 31.82 -9.27
CA GLU A 108 -9.39 32.44 -9.74
C GLU A 108 -8.48 32.90 -8.60
N LEU A 109 -7.18 32.82 -8.82
CA LEU A 109 -6.17 33.52 -8.07
C LEU A 109 -5.87 34.84 -8.77
N GLN A 110 -5.96 35.98 -8.04
CA GLN A 110 -5.66 37.32 -8.50
C GLN A 110 -4.46 37.89 -7.79
N LEU A 111 -3.51 38.51 -8.54
CA LEU A 111 -2.52 39.42 -7.98
C LEU A 111 -3.01 40.86 -8.15
N ARG A 112 -3.01 41.62 -7.08
CA ARG A 112 -3.42 43.04 -7.09
C ARG A 112 -2.27 43.94 -6.64
N ILE A 113 -2.17 45.09 -7.33
CA ILE A 113 -1.37 46.25 -6.94
C ILE A 113 -2.35 47.36 -6.59
N GLY A 114 -2.48 47.68 -5.29
CA GLY A 114 -3.60 48.48 -4.82
C GLY A 114 -4.94 47.81 -5.18
N GLU A 115 -5.87 48.57 -5.80
CA GLU A 115 -7.18 48.05 -6.21
C GLU A 115 -7.16 47.35 -7.59
N LYS A 116 -6.04 47.43 -8.32
CA LYS A 116 -5.97 46.93 -9.69
C LYS A 116 -5.53 45.47 -9.73
N VAL A 117 -6.34 44.62 -10.37
CA VAL A 117 -5.94 43.24 -10.72
C VAL A 117 -4.93 43.31 -11.86
N VAL A 118 -3.72 42.80 -11.66
CA VAL A 118 -2.63 42.84 -12.66
C VAL A 118 -2.32 41.46 -13.23
N ARG A 119 -2.65 40.36 -12.52
CA ARG A 119 -2.50 38.98 -12.99
C ARG A 119 -3.67 38.14 -12.50
N THR A 120 -4.08 37.13 -13.28
CA THR A 120 -5.04 36.09 -12.87
C THR A 120 -4.59 34.72 -13.29
N ALA A 121 -4.97 33.70 -12.52
CA ALA A 121 -4.79 32.28 -12.85
C ALA A 121 -6.00 31.47 -12.40
N HIS A 122 -6.25 30.37 -13.10
CA HIS A 122 -7.37 29.45 -12.86
C HIS A 122 -6.88 28.00 -12.79
N GLY A 123 -7.65 27.09 -12.19
CA GLY A 123 -7.49 25.67 -12.40
C GLY A 123 -7.79 25.28 -13.87
N ARG A 124 -7.43 24.05 -14.26
CA ARG A 124 -7.58 23.57 -15.65
C ARG A 124 -9.03 23.30 -16.06
N GLY A 125 -9.94 23.13 -15.11
CA GLY A 125 -11.35 22.83 -15.35
C GLY A 125 -11.64 21.37 -15.69
N HIS A 126 -12.90 21.01 -15.66
CA HIS A 126 -13.38 19.61 -15.77
C HIS A 126 -12.96 18.88 -17.05
N GLN A 127 -12.85 19.57 -18.18
CA GLN A 127 -12.53 18.94 -19.46
C GLN A 127 -11.08 18.44 -19.57
N ALA A 128 -10.19 18.91 -18.70
CA ALA A 128 -8.78 18.54 -18.72
C ALA A 128 -8.47 17.18 -18.06
N GLY A 129 -9.47 16.49 -17.48
CA GLY A 129 -9.26 15.29 -16.64
C GLY A 129 -8.35 15.62 -15.45
N ASP A 130 -8.48 14.99 -14.30
CA ASP A 130 -7.66 15.27 -13.10
C ASP A 130 -7.46 16.76 -12.75
N SER A 131 -8.44 17.57 -13.03
CA SER A 131 -8.38 19.02 -12.82
C SER A 131 -8.33 19.45 -11.35
N GLU A 132 -8.55 18.52 -10.41
CA GLU A 132 -8.37 18.75 -8.98
C GLU A 132 -6.91 18.75 -8.57
N SER A 133 -6.04 18.03 -9.28
CA SER A 133 -4.59 18.01 -8.99
C SER A 133 -3.98 19.38 -9.24
N LEU A 134 -3.12 19.81 -8.30
CA LEU A 134 -2.45 21.10 -8.44
C LEU A 134 -1.28 21.00 -9.43
N GLU A 135 -1.17 22.00 -10.29
CA GLU A 135 -0.07 22.14 -11.24
C GLU A 135 0.70 23.43 -10.96
N PRO A 136 2.04 23.45 -11.17
CA PRO A 136 2.81 24.66 -11.06
C PRO A 136 2.45 25.66 -12.18
N ALA A 137 2.24 26.91 -11.78
CA ALA A 137 2.11 28.05 -12.65
C ALA A 137 2.96 29.21 -12.13
N ASP A 138 3.33 30.14 -12.99
CA ASP A 138 4.01 31.36 -12.59
C ASP A 138 3.48 32.59 -13.33
N TRP A 139 3.70 33.75 -12.73
CA TRP A 139 3.52 35.04 -13.34
C TRP A 139 4.84 35.79 -13.41
N ASP A 140 5.18 36.35 -14.55
CA ASP A 140 6.19 37.37 -14.64
C ASP A 140 5.66 38.65 -13.96
N VAL A 141 6.33 39.02 -12.87
CA VAL A 141 6.00 40.17 -12.04
C VAL A 141 7.17 41.18 -11.99
N SER A 142 8.14 41.05 -12.90
CA SER A 142 9.33 41.87 -12.95
C SER A 142 9.03 43.37 -13.10
N GLU A 143 7.95 43.74 -13.80
CA GLU A 143 7.48 45.11 -13.94
C GLU A 143 6.97 45.74 -12.61
N PHE A 144 6.66 44.93 -11.62
CA PHE A 144 6.15 45.34 -10.32
C PHE A 144 7.19 45.22 -9.18
N LEU A 145 8.45 44.97 -9.52
CA LEU A 145 9.51 44.85 -8.51
C LEU A 145 9.55 46.09 -7.60
N GLY A 146 9.60 45.82 -6.29
CA GLY A 146 9.61 46.84 -5.24
C GLY A 146 8.25 47.35 -4.83
N GLN A 147 7.17 47.04 -5.54
CA GLN A 147 5.81 47.43 -5.19
C GLN A 147 5.18 46.46 -4.18
N GLU A 148 4.22 46.95 -3.42
CA GLU A 148 3.37 46.12 -2.56
C GLU A 148 2.24 45.49 -3.36
N ALA A 149 2.00 44.20 -3.13
CA ALA A 149 0.95 43.42 -3.79
C ALA A 149 0.15 42.62 -2.76
N THR A 150 -1.07 42.24 -3.13
CA THR A 150 -1.91 41.29 -2.39
C THR A 150 -2.37 40.18 -3.32
N LEU A 151 -2.55 38.98 -2.76
CA LEU A 151 -3.17 37.85 -3.42
C LEU A 151 -4.62 37.71 -2.98
N HIS A 152 -5.50 37.49 -3.92
CA HIS A 152 -6.92 37.21 -3.69
C HIS A 152 -7.29 35.91 -4.39
N LEU A 153 -7.63 34.89 -3.63
CA LEU A 153 -8.24 33.68 -4.14
C LEU A 153 -9.75 33.89 -4.11
N VAL A 154 -10.39 33.90 -5.28
CA VAL A 154 -11.78 34.30 -5.45
C VAL A 154 -12.59 33.13 -6.01
N ASP A 155 -13.64 32.76 -5.29
CA ASP A 155 -14.69 31.88 -5.78
C ASP A 155 -16.01 32.65 -5.79
N SER A 156 -16.44 33.07 -6.98
CA SER A 156 -17.68 33.83 -7.18
C SER A 156 -18.76 33.04 -7.90
N SER A 157 -18.50 31.76 -8.21
CA SER A 157 -19.39 30.91 -8.99
C SER A 157 -20.17 29.95 -8.12
N ALA A 158 -21.49 29.98 -8.20
CA ALA A 158 -22.36 28.97 -7.59
C ALA A 158 -22.64 27.76 -8.51
N GLU A 159 -21.95 27.65 -9.63
CA GLU A 159 -22.10 26.53 -10.56
C GLU A 159 -21.05 25.44 -10.35
N GLY A 160 -21.35 24.22 -10.81
CA GLY A 160 -20.41 23.10 -10.76
C GLY A 160 -19.04 23.46 -11.35
N TRP A 161 -17.95 23.01 -10.71
CA TRP A 161 -16.58 23.35 -11.09
C TRP A 161 -16.25 24.85 -10.97
N GLY A 162 -16.92 25.55 -10.04
CA GLY A 162 -16.61 26.93 -9.68
C GLY A 162 -15.40 27.10 -8.78
N HIS A 163 -15.01 26.06 -8.05
CA HIS A 163 -13.99 26.10 -7.01
C HIS A 163 -12.56 26.17 -7.55
N VAL A 164 -11.65 26.60 -6.69
CA VAL A 164 -10.21 26.69 -6.95
C VAL A 164 -9.41 26.08 -5.78
N ASN A 165 -8.33 25.37 -6.11
CA ASN A 165 -7.37 24.82 -5.16
C ASN A 165 -6.06 25.60 -5.32
N LEU A 166 -5.38 25.90 -4.20
CA LEU A 166 -4.12 26.66 -4.19
C LEU A 166 -3.16 26.09 -3.14
N ASP A 167 -1.88 26.08 -3.48
CA ASP A 167 -0.80 25.78 -2.53
C ASP A 167 0.51 26.42 -2.95
N GLN A 168 1.47 26.48 -2.03
CA GLN A 168 2.88 26.80 -2.22
C GLN A 168 3.15 28.02 -3.10
N VAL A 169 2.79 29.21 -2.60
CA VAL A 169 3.08 30.47 -3.28
C VAL A 169 4.48 30.97 -2.91
N VAL A 170 5.36 31.11 -3.89
CA VAL A 170 6.74 31.58 -3.71
C VAL A 170 7.13 32.64 -4.72
N GLN A 171 7.98 33.58 -4.30
CA GLN A 171 8.66 34.48 -5.22
C GLN A 171 10.01 33.86 -5.62
N THR A 172 10.31 33.84 -6.92
CA THR A 172 11.53 33.22 -7.47
C THR A 172 12.10 34.06 -8.62
N ASP A 173 13.38 33.91 -8.91
CA ASP A 173 14.00 34.47 -10.10
C ASP A 173 14.05 33.48 -11.27
N ARG A 174 13.56 32.24 -11.06
CA ARG A 174 13.53 31.20 -12.08
C ARG A 174 12.15 31.14 -12.72
N LYS A 175 12.08 31.35 -14.02
CA LYS A 175 10.86 31.16 -14.82
C LYS A 175 10.51 29.67 -14.89
N LEU A 176 9.23 29.35 -14.84
CA LEU A 176 8.76 27.99 -15.11
C LEU A 176 8.99 27.65 -16.60
N ALA A 177 9.54 26.48 -16.85
CA ALA A 177 9.72 26.01 -18.23
C ALA A 177 8.35 25.79 -18.91
N PRO A 178 8.25 26.04 -20.22
CA PRO A 178 7.05 25.73 -20.98
C PRO A 178 6.66 24.26 -20.85
N TRP A 179 5.37 23.98 -20.96
CA TRP A 179 4.86 22.63 -20.95
C TRP A 179 4.96 22.01 -22.36
N VAL A 180 5.45 20.76 -22.41
CA VAL A 180 5.43 19.90 -23.59
C VAL A 180 4.39 18.81 -23.38
N GLU A 181 3.46 18.67 -24.34
CA GLU A 181 2.44 17.64 -24.31
C GLU A 181 2.88 16.42 -25.15
N ASN A 182 2.51 15.22 -24.68
CA ASN A 182 2.81 13.96 -25.35
C ASN A 182 4.33 13.76 -25.61
N ALA A 183 5.16 14.24 -24.69
CA ALA A 183 6.58 14.00 -24.76
C ALA A 183 6.87 12.49 -24.76
N SER A 184 7.78 12.02 -25.60
CA SER A 184 7.97 10.59 -25.76
C SER A 184 9.41 10.16 -25.94
N LYS A 185 9.72 8.90 -25.51
CA LYS A 185 10.98 8.22 -25.73
C LYS A 185 10.73 6.85 -26.32
N GLU A 186 11.49 6.49 -27.36
CA GLU A 186 11.38 5.20 -28.05
C GLU A 186 12.69 4.42 -27.94
N PHE A 187 12.59 3.08 -27.84
CA PHE A 187 13.74 2.19 -27.84
C PHE A 187 13.29 0.76 -28.21
N VAL A 188 14.23 -0.11 -28.56
CA VAL A 188 13.99 -1.56 -28.69
C VAL A 188 14.33 -2.22 -27.34
N ALA A 189 13.49 -3.11 -26.86
CA ALA A 189 13.70 -3.83 -25.59
C ALA A 189 14.86 -4.84 -25.72
N GLU A 190 16.06 -4.44 -25.35
CA GLU A 190 17.29 -5.24 -25.42
C GLU A 190 17.75 -5.73 -24.05
N LYS A 191 17.38 -5.02 -22.99
CA LYS A 191 17.74 -5.29 -21.60
C LYS A 191 16.56 -5.83 -20.81
N ARG A 192 16.84 -6.36 -19.61
CA ARG A 192 15.81 -6.98 -18.78
C ARG A 192 14.86 -5.96 -18.15
N TYR A 193 15.38 -4.83 -17.68
CA TYR A 193 14.60 -3.85 -16.94
C TYR A 193 14.57 -2.50 -17.64
N LEU A 194 13.43 -1.83 -17.52
CA LEU A 194 13.27 -0.40 -17.75
C LEU A 194 13.22 0.28 -16.39
N ASN A 195 14.22 1.11 -16.10
CA ASN A 195 14.28 1.90 -14.88
C ASN A 195 13.65 3.27 -15.11
N LEU A 196 12.75 3.67 -14.20
CA LEU A 196 11.93 4.88 -14.29
C LEU A 196 12.25 5.77 -13.07
N PRO A 197 12.69 7.03 -13.28
CA PRO A 197 13.03 7.94 -12.20
C PRO A 197 11.77 8.47 -11.52
N MET A 198 11.64 8.31 -10.21
CA MET A 198 10.45 8.69 -9.44
C MET A 198 10.78 9.75 -8.40
N LYS A 199 9.81 10.64 -8.15
CA LYS A 199 9.88 11.68 -7.13
C LYS A 199 8.76 11.46 -6.11
N THR A 200 9.12 11.25 -4.86
CA THR A 200 8.15 11.23 -3.76
C THR A 200 7.48 12.60 -3.67
N ASP A 201 6.17 12.63 -3.53
CA ASP A 201 5.36 13.86 -3.51
C ASP A 201 5.52 14.77 -4.75
N GLY A 202 6.08 14.21 -5.85
CA GLY A 202 6.16 14.89 -7.14
C GLY A 202 4.84 14.87 -7.89
N PRO A 203 4.69 15.73 -8.93
CA PRO A 203 3.46 15.76 -9.71
C PRO A 203 3.23 14.43 -10.42
N THR A 204 2.04 13.88 -10.22
CA THR A 204 1.61 12.63 -10.87
C THR A 204 1.27 12.90 -12.33
N ARG A 205 1.90 12.15 -13.23
CA ARG A 205 1.69 12.23 -14.69
C ARG A 205 1.09 10.93 -15.22
N LYS A 206 0.34 11.05 -16.33
CA LYS A 206 -0.13 9.90 -17.09
C LYS A 206 0.96 9.45 -18.04
N VAL A 207 1.43 8.24 -17.86
CA VAL A 207 2.48 7.64 -18.71
C VAL A 207 1.88 6.43 -19.42
N THR A 208 1.92 6.43 -20.74
CA THR A 208 1.37 5.37 -21.58
C THR A 208 2.49 4.60 -22.25
N PHE A 209 2.39 3.26 -22.19
CA PHE A 209 3.32 2.38 -22.90
C PHE A 209 2.69 1.85 -24.18
N TYR A 210 3.44 1.97 -25.27
CA TYR A 210 3.11 1.41 -26.58
C TYR A 210 4.12 0.32 -26.92
N ILE A 211 3.63 -0.79 -27.43
CA ILE A 211 4.43 -1.94 -27.87
C ILE A 211 4.20 -2.11 -29.38
N ASP A 212 5.27 -2.05 -30.17
CA ASP A 212 5.21 -2.11 -31.63
C ASP A 212 4.18 -1.13 -32.25
N GLY A 213 4.06 0.08 -31.65
CA GLY A 213 3.20 1.16 -32.10
C GLY A 213 1.74 1.08 -31.65
N GLN A 214 1.35 0.05 -30.90
CA GLN A 214 0.01 -0.09 -30.32
C GLN A 214 0.08 0.09 -28.80
N PRO A 215 -0.93 0.69 -28.16
CA PRO A 215 -1.06 0.63 -26.70
C PRO A 215 -0.96 -0.83 -26.24
N GLU A 216 -0.25 -1.09 -25.16
CA GLU A 216 -0.11 -2.46 -24.66
C GLU A 216 -1.48 -3.10 -24.33
N SER A 217 -2.41 -2.28 -23.83
CA SER A 217 -3.82 -2.60 -23.59
C SER A 217 -4.62 -1.32 -23.45
N ALA A 218 -5.94 -1.41 -23.34
CA ALA A 218 -6.82 -0.29 -23.02
C ALA A 218 -6.49 0.37 -21.65
N PHE A 219 -5.76 -0.33 -20.78
CA PHE A 219 -5.35 0.12 -19.44
C PHE A 219 -3.83 0.31 -19.31
N SER A 220 -3.12 0.56 -20.41
CA SER A 220 -1.66 0.78 -20.44
C SER A 220 -1.21 2.20 -20.07
N THR A 221 -2.12 3.06 -19.63
CA THR A 221 -1.81 4.38 -19.08
C THR A 221 -1.77 4.32 -17.58
N PHE A 222 -0.62 4.65 -17.02
CA PHE A 222 -0.37 4.60 -15.58
C PHE A 222 -0.16 6.00 -15.02
N LYS A 223 -0.68 6.24 -13.83
CA LYS A 223 -0.37 7.43 -13.04
C LYS A 223 0.92 7.19 -12.27
N MET A 224 1.94 8.01 -12.48
CA MET A 224 3.21 7.88 -11.79
C MET A 224 3.86 9.23 -11.51
N PRO A 225 4.53 9.40 -10.36
CA PRO A 225 5.23 10.63 -9.99
C PRO A 225 6.62 10.66 -10.63
N LEU A 226 6.68 10.84 -11.96
CA LEU A 226 7.93 10.89 -12.70
C LEU A 226 8.75 12.13 -12.27
N ALA A 227 10.02 11.93 -11.89
CA ALA A 227 10.89 13.00 -11.45
C ALA A 227 11.28 13.94 -12.60
N ASP A 228 11.14 15.25 -12.41
CA ASP A 228 11.61 16.25 -13.38
C ASP A 228 13.11 16.49 -13.29
N GLU A 229 13.64 16.36 -12.07
CA GLU A 229 15.07 16.55 -11.76
C GLU A 229 15.62 15.26 -11.11
N LYS A 230 16.30 15.41 -9.99
CA LYS A 230 16.90 14.29 -9.25
C LYS A 230 15.79 13.37 -8.66
N PRO A 231 15.77 12.07 -9.01
CA PRO A 231 14.83 11.13 -8.44
C PRO A 231 15.13 10.84 -6.96
N ASP A 232 14.11 10.52 -6.19
CA ASP A 232 14.24 10.00 -4.82
C ASP A 232 14.37 8.47 -4.82
N TRP A 233 13.76 7.82 -5.80
CA TRP A 233 13.80 6.36 -5.97
C TRP A 233 13.56 5.99 -7.44
N TRP A 234 13.74 4.71 -7.77
CA TRP A 234 13.57 4.19 -9.11
C TRP A 234 12.53 3.09 -9.11
N ALA A 235 11.46 3.26 -9.88
CA ALA A 235 10.60 2.16 -10.26
C ALA A 235 11.26 1.36 -11.38
N PHE A 236 10.78 0.13 -11.59
CA PHE A 236 11.24 -0.69 -12.69
C PHE A 236 10.10 -1.44 -13.34
N ARG A 237 10.30 -1.80 -14.61
CA ARG A 237 9.44 -2.70 -15.36
C ARG A 237 10.28 -3.82 -15.95
N ASP A 238 9.86 -5.07 -15.74
CA ASP A 238 10.50 -6.23 -16.39
C ASP A 238 10.09 -6.27 -17.86
N LEU A 239 11.09 -6.22 -18.75
CA LEU A 239 10.93 -6.21 -20.21
C LEU A 239 11.08 -7.58 -20.85
N THR A 240 11.30 -8.65 -20.08
CA THR A 240 11.61 -9.99 -20.60
C THR A 240 10.64 -10.46 -21.68
N ARG A 241 9.32 -10.24 -21.46
CA ARG A 241 8.26 -10.60 -22.41
C ARG A 241 8.19 -9.72 -23.67
N PHE A 242 8.86 -8.56 -23.63
CA PHE A 242 8.87 -7.59 -24.74
C PHE A 242 10.20 -7.61 -25.48
N ARG A 243 11.09 -8.55 -25.20
CA ARG A 243 12.43 -8.59 -25.81
C ARG A 243 12.37 -8.56 -27.33
N GLY A 244 13.12 -7.65 -27.93
CA GLY A 244 13.14 -7.39 -29.37
C GLY A 244 12.01 -6.51 -29.91
N LYS A 245 11.01 -6.16 -29.09
CA LYS A 245 9.92 -5.27 -29.48
C LYS A 245 10.28 -3.80 -29.31
N LYS A 246 9.66 -2.97 -30.15
CA LYS A 246 9.76 -1.52 -30.05
C LYS A 246 8.85 -1.02 -28.94
N ILE A 247 9.41 -0.30 -27.98
CA ILE A 247 8.68 0.31 -26.87
C ILE A 247 8.71 1.83 -27.03
N LYS A 248 7.55 2.47 -26.91
CA LYS A 248 7.43 3.91 -26.81
C LYS A 248 6.75 4.26 -25.48
N VAL A 249 7.42 5.11 -24.71
CA VAL A 249 6.90 5.69 -23.47
C VAL A 249 6.42 7.11 -23.81
N VAL A 250 5.16 7.40 -23.52
CA VAL A 250 4.55 8.72 -23.74
C VAL A 250 4.12 9.30 -22.41
N VAL A 251 4.58 10.49 -22.10
CA VAL A 251 4.15 11.28 -20.93
C VAL A 251 3.15 12.33 -21.43
N ASP A 252 1.96 12.36 -20.83
CA ASP A 252 0.87 13.25 -21.25
C ASP A 252 1.28 14.72 -21.26
N ARG A 253 2.01 15.14 -20.22
CA ARG A 253 2.48 16.52 -20.07
C ARG A 253 3.65 16.61 -19.10
N MET A 254 4.69 17.40 -19.44
CA MET A 254 5.83 17.63 -18.58
C MET A 254 6.52 18.97 -18.94
N PRO A 255 7.30 19.59 -18.02
CA PRO A 255 8.12 20.75 -18.36
C PRO A 255 9.14 20.43 -19.46
N GLU A 256 9.40 21.38 -20.34
CA GLU A 256 10.38 21.22 -21.45
C GLU A 256 11.78 20.89 -20.96
N ASP A 257 12.17 21.42 -19.81
CA ASP A 257 13.48 21.21 -19.16
C ASP A 257 13.53 19.96 -18.26
N SER A 258 12.41 19.20 -18.16
CA SER A 258 12.34 17.98 -17.37
C SER A 258 13.36 16.93 -17.84
N GLN A 259 14.14 16.41 -16.92
CA GLN A 259 15.10 15.34 -17.18
C GLN A 259 14.46 13.94 -17.06
N GLY A 260 13.19 13.87 -16.60
CA GLY A 260 12.55 12.61 -16.27
C GLY A 260 12.48 11.63 -17.43
N LEU A 261 12.03 12.09 -18.60
CA LEU A 261 11.93 11.23 -19.78
C LEU A 261 13.33 10.83 -20.31
N ALA A 262 14.31 11.73 -20.27
CA ALA A 262 15.68 11.45 -20.67
C ALA A 262 16.35 10.42 -19.77
N ALA A 263 16.07 10.45 -18.46
CA ALA A 263 16.64 9.57 -17.46
C ALA A 263 16.07 8.14 -17.48
N ILE A 264 14.93 7.89 -18.14
CA ILE A 264 14.41 6.53 -18.34
C ILE A 264 15.49 5.71 -19.10
N GLU A 265 15.91 4.59 -18.54
CA GLU A 265 16.98 3.77 -19.11
C GLU A 265 16.68 2.29 -19.05
N GLN A 266 17.21 1.53 -20.00
CA GLN A 266 17.24 0.07 -19.95
C GLN A 266 18.50 -0.43 -19.27
N ALA A 267 18.38 -1.44 -18.41
CA ALA A 267 19.52 -2.12 -17.77
C ALA A 267 19.23 -3.59 -17.55
N ASP A 268 20.28 -4.39 -17.33
CA ASP A 268 20.12 -5.79 -16.92
C ASP A 268 19.90 -5.90 -15.40
N GLU A 269 20.06 -4.79 -14.67
CA GLU A 269 19.83 -4.68 -13.23
C GLU A 269 18.83 -3.56 -12.92
N ILE A 270 18.13 -3.72 -11.80
CA ILE A 270 17.29 -2.66 -11.21
C ILE A 270 18.22 -1.56 -10.72
N ARG A 271 17.92 -0.31 -11.03
CA ARG A 271 18.68 0.84 -10.53
C ARG A 271 18.68 0.85 -9.00
N ASP A 272 19.85 1.11 -8.40
CA ASP A 272 20.05 1.09 -6.93
C ASP A 272 19.70 -0.27 -6.27
N ALA A 273 19.93 -1.37 -6.99
CA ALA A 273 19.64 -2.72 -6.49
C ALA A 273 20.38 -3.07 -5.19
N ASP A 274 21.57 -2.53 -4.96
CA ASP A 274 22.35 -2.75 -3.73
C ASP A 274 21.67 -2.19 -2.47
N GLY A 275 20.78 -1.21 -2.61
CA GLY A 275 19.96 -0.62 -1.55
C GLY A 275 18.65 -1.33 -1.26
N LEU A 276 18.25 -2.28 -2.11
CA LEU A 276 16.98 -3.02 -1.95
C LEU A 276 16.96 -3.79 -0.62
N TYR A 277 15.83 -3.73 0.08
CA TYR A 277 15.58 -4.36 1.38
C TYR A 277 16.43 -3.85 2.55
N LYS A 278 17.29 -2.81 2.33
CA LYS A 278 18.13 -2.19 3.35
C LYS A 278 17.62 -0.83 3.82
N GLU A 279 16.55 -0.33 3.21
CA GLU A 279 15.97 0.96 3.54
C GLU A 279 15.59 1.02 5.04
N SER A 280 15.80 2.16 5.68
CA SER A 280 15.66 2.31 7.15
C SER A 280 14.26 1.96 7.70
N ARG A 281 13.22 2.07 6.88
CA ARG A 281 11.84 1.74 7.23
C ARG A 281 11.36 0.41 6.61
N ARG A 282 12.24 -0.32 5.93
CA ARG A 282 11.93 -1.62 5.33
C ARG A 282 11.65 -2.64 6.42
N PRO A 283 10.47 -3.28 6.47
CA PRO A 283 10.26 -4.42 7.34
C PRO A 283 11.28 -5.53 7.07
N GLN A 284 11.78 -6.12 8.14
CA GLN A 284 12.80 -7.15 8.10
C GLN A 284 12.25 -8.53 8.46
N LEU A 285 11.03 -8.59 8.99
CA LEU A 285 10.31 -9.82 9.35
C LEU A 285 9.08 -10.05 8.47
N TYR A 286 8.62 -9.03 7.76
CA TYR A 286 7.42 -9.04 6.93
C TYR A 286 7.78 -8.88 5.46
N PHE A 287 7.10 -9.60 4.59
CA PHE A 287 7.28 -9.42 3.15
C PHE A 287 6.86 -8.00 2.72
N SER A 288 7.64 -7.40 1.82
CA SER A 288 7.29 -6.17 1.12
C SER A 288 7.93 -6.19 -0.28
N PRO A 289 7.33 -5.54 -1.30
CA PRO A 289 7.85 -5.60 -2.67
C PRO A 289 9.18 -4.86 -2.80
N ARG A 290 9.98 -5.21 -3.80
CA ARG A 290 11.22 -4.47 -4.11
C ARG A 290 10.97 -2.99 -4.29
N ARG A 291 9.93 -2.64 -5.02
CA ARG A 291 9.53 -1.26 -5.30
C ARG A 291 8.01 -1.17 -5.45
N GLY A 292 7.48 0.04 -5.29
CA GLY A 292 6.07 0.33 -5.51
C GLY A 292 5.15 -0.02 -4.34
N GLY A 293 3.85 -0.02 -4.60
CA GLY A 293 2.81 -0.27 -3.59
C GLY A 293 2.40 -1.74 -3.52
N CYS A 294 2.28 -2.26 -2.29
CA CYS A 294 1.72 -3.58 -1.98
C CYS A 294 0.33 -3.43 -1.37
N GLY A 295 -0.67 -3.97 -2.05
CA GLY A 295 -2.05 -4.04 -1.55
C GLY A 295 -2.40 -5.41 -0.99
N ASP A 296 -3.58 -5.92 -1.33
CA ASP A 296 -4.16 -7.15 -0.80
C ASP A 296 -3.29 -8.38 -1.06
N ALA A 297 -3.24 -9.29 -0.09
CA ALA A 297 -2.73 -10.63 -0.30
C ALA A 297 -3.66 -11.40 -1.23
N ASN A 298 -3.11 -12.02 -2.26
CA ASN A 298 -3.86 -12.72 -3.29
C ASN A 298 -3.31 -14.09 -3.55
N GLY A 299 -4.15 -14.99 -4.04
CA GLY A 299 -3.72 -16.21 -4.69
C GLY A 299 -2.84 -17.15 -3.87
N LEU A 300 -2.94 -17.12 -2.53
CA LEU A 300 -2.11 -17.95 -1.65
C LEU A 300 -2.32 -19.43 -1.97
N VAL A 301 -1.28 -20.09 -2.51
CA VAL A 301 -1.35 -21.49 -2.93
C VAL A 301 -0.02 -22.20 -2.70
N TYR A 302 -0.08 -23.46 -2.25
CA TYR A 302 1.08 -24.34 -2.18
C TYR A 302 1.11 -25.27 -3.37
N HIS A 303 2.29 -25.42 -3.97
CA HIS A 303 2.51 -26.38 -5.06
C HIS A 303 3.94 -26.94 -5.03
N GLU A 304 4.07 -28.25 -4.93
CA GLU A 304 5.34 -28.99 -5.05
C GLU A 304 6.52 -28.41 -4.27
N GLY A 305 6.33 -28.14 -2.99
CA GLY A 305 7.38 -27.64 -2.09
C GLY A 305 7.54 -26.13 -2.09
N GLU A 306 6.71 -25.40 -2.82
CA GLU A 306 6.75 -23.95 -2.90
C GLU A 306 5.42 -23.35 -2.41
N TYR A 307 5.53 -22.33 -1.54
CA TYR A 307 4.45 -21.44 -1.18
C TYR A 307 4.46 -20.26 -2.14
N HIS A 308 3.36 -20.00 -2.81
CA HIS A 308 3.18 -18.87 -3.70
C HIS A 308 2.33 -17.82 -3.02
N LEU A 309 2.84 -16.61 -2.98
CA LEU A 309 2.18 -15.41 -2.53
C LEU A 309 2.02 -14.48 -3.73
N PHE A 310 0.79 -14.12 -4.06
CA PHE A 310 0.51 -13.02 -4.95
C PHE A 310 0.00 -11.84 -4.14
N PHE A 311 0.10 -10.65 -4.70
CA PHE A 311 -0.35 -9.44 -4.02
C PHE A 311 -0.75 -8.39 -5.05
N GLN A 312 -1.70 -7.55 -4.71
CA GLN A 312 -1.96 -6.38 -5.53
C GLN A 312 -0.71 -5.49 -5.54
N HIS A 313 -0.20 -5.22 -6.72
CA HIS A 313 1.05 -4.50 -6.93
C HIS A 313 0.82 -3.28 -7.81
N ASN A 314 1.21 -2.10 -7.32
CA ASN A 314 1.38 -0.92 -8.14
C ASN A 314 2.88 -0.63 -8.29
N PRO A 315 3.53 -1.04 -9.38
CA PRO A 315 4.98 -0.91 -9.49
C PRO A 315 5.47 0.53 -9.63
N PHE A 316 4.58 1.49 -9.93
CA PHE A 316 4.91 2.85 -10.30
C PHE A 316 4.49 3.92 -9.30
N ASN A 317 3.74 3.56 -8.28
CA ASN A 317 3.25 4.49 -7.26
C ASN A 317 3.00 3.72 -5.96
N PHE A 318 2.75 4.47 -4.86
CA PHE A 318 2.41 3.90 -3.55
C PHE A 318 0.90 3.71 -3.36
N ASP A 319 0.09 4.12 -4.32
CA ASP A 319 -1.34 3.88 -4.34
C ASP A 319 -1.63 2.41 -4.71
N GLY A 320 -1.96 1.60 -3.71
CA GLY A 320 -2.16 0.15 -3.84
C GLY A 320 -3.37 -0.27 -4.67
N GLY A 321 -4.28 0.64 -5.06
CA GLY A 321 -5.52 0.31 -5.75
C GLY A 321 -5.60 0.76 -7.22
N ARG A 322 -4.70 1.63 -7.66
CA ARG A 322 -4.67 2.14 -9.04
C ARG A 322 -3.46 1.57 -9.77
N ASN A 323 -3.59 1.19 -11.03
CA ASN A 323 -2.58 0.46 -11.82
C ASN A 323 -2.33 -0.98 -11.34
N SER A 324 -3.35 -1.65 -10.81
CA SER A 324 -3.21 -2.93 -10.12
C SER A 324 -2.72 -4.04 -11.04
N HIS A 325 -1.51 -4.51 -10.78
CA HIS A 325 -0.96 -5.79 -11.23
C HIS A 325 -1.15 -6.85 -10.14
N TRP A 326 -0.83 -8.09 -10.42
CA TRP A 326 -0.52 -9.07 -9.39
C TRP A 326 0.99 -9.28 -9.35
N GLY A 327 1.63 -8.77 -8.30
CA GLY A 327 2.98 -9.16 -7.94
C GLY A 327 2.99 -10.63 -7.51
N HIS A 328 4.16 -11.26 -7.54
CA HIS A 328 4.33 -12.66 -7.22
C HIS A 328 5.61 -12.88 -6.43
N ALA A 329 5.54 -13.69 -5.39
CA ALA A 329 6.71 -14.15 -4.63
C ALA A 329 6.56 -15.64 -4.29
N VAL A 330 7.68 -16.33 -4.16
CA VAL A 330 7.74 -17.74 -3.79
C VAL A 330 8.61 -17.95 -2.56
N SER A 331 8.23 -18.92 -1.73
CA SER A 331 8.99 -19.34 -0.55
C SER A 331 8.96 -20.85 -0.41
N LYS A 332 10.04 -21.43 0.13
CA LYS A 332 10.10 -22.85 0.51
C LYS A 332 9.80 -23.10 1.99
N ASP A 333 9.75 -22.03 2.77
CA ASP A 333 9.68 -22.09 4.23
C ASP A 333 8.74 -21.06 4.86
N LEU A 334 7.89 -20.36 4.06
CA LEU A 334 6.98 -19.28 4.49
C LEU A 334 7.67 -18.02 5.02
N VAL A 335 8.97 -18.03 5.19
CA VAL A 335 9.74 -16.96 5.85
C VAL A 335 10.60 -16.21 4.86
N HIS A 336 11.40 -16.93 4.07
CA HIS A 336 12.27 -16.34 3.07
C HIS A 336 11.60 -16.33 1.71
N TRP A 337 11.34 -15.13 1.21
CA TRP A 337 10.60 -14.92 -0.05
C TRP A 337 11.50 -14.44 -1.17
N GLU A 338 11.32 -15.00 -2.35
CA GLU A 338 11.92 -14.54 -3.60
C GLU A 338 10.84 -13.92 -4.49
N GLU A 339 10.99 -12.64 -4.79
CA GLU A 339 10.05 -11.93 -5.66
C GLU A 339 10.30 -12.25 -7.12
N MET A 340 9.27 -12.74 -7.78
CA MET A 340 9.20 -13.09 -9.19
C MET A 340 8.77 -11.88 -10.04
N PRO A 341 8.78 -11.96 -11.37
CA PRO A 341 8.05 -11.02 -12.22
C PRO A 341 6.56 -10.99 -11.88
N ASP A 342 5.90 -9.84 -12.10
CA ASP A 342 4.45 -9.73 -11.93
C ASP A 342 3.71 -10.80 -12.74
N ALA A 343 2.84 -11.55 -12.09
CA ALA A 343 2.09 -12.66 -12.69
C ALA A 343 1.01 -12.16 -13.65
N LEU A 344 0.26 -11.15 -13.24
CA LEU A 344 -0.83 -10.58 -14.03
C LEU A 344 -0.62 -9.07 -14.22
N LEU A 345 -0.77 -8.62 -15.47
CA LEU A 345 -0.78 -7.22 -15.82
C LEU A 345 -2.17 -6.82 -16.32
N PRO A 346 -2.53 -5.52 -16.22
CA PRO A 346 -3.74 -4.99 -16.84
C PRO A 346 -3.86 -5.40 -18.32
N ASP A 347 -5.08 -5.68 -18.75
CA ASP A 347 -5.42 -6.01 -20.13
C ASP A 347 -6.72 -5.29 -20.54
N ASP A 348 -7.30 -5.68 -21.67
CA ASP A 348 -8.53 -5.06 -22.17
C ASP A 348 -9.76 -5.33 -21.31
N PHE A 349 -9.72 -6.33 -20.41
CA PHE A 349 -10.75 -6.57 -19.39
C PHE A 349 -10.61 -5.67 -18.17
N GLY A 350 -9.47 -5.02 -17.96
CA GLY A 350 -9.28 -4.03 -16.90
C GLY A 350 -8.06 -4.23 -16.02
N LEU A 351 -8.10 -3.53 -14.89
CA LEU A 351 -7.14 -3.67 -13.80
C LEU A 351 -7.36 -5.01 -13.07
N GLN A 352 -6.31 -5.57 -12.50
CA GLN A 352 -6.33 -6.87 -11.84
C GLN A 352 -6.62 -6.68 -10.34
N TYR A 353 -7.88 -6.88 -9.92
CA TYR A 353 -8.29 -6.85 -8.51
C TYR A 353 -8.08 -8.22 -7.87
N SER A 354 -8.40 -8.33 -6.57
CA SER A 354 -8.12 -9.50 -5.76
C SER A 354 -8.77 -10.79 -6.25
N GLY A 355 -8.29 -11.93 -5.76
CA GLY A 355 -8.77 -13.26 -6.11
C GLY A 355 -7.90 -14.38 -5.54
N SER A 356 -8.07 -15.62 -6.02
CA SER A 356 -7.50 -16.85 -5.48
C SER A 356 -6.48 -17.50 -6.39
N GLY A 357 -5.54 -18.24 -5.78
CA GLY A 357 -4.71 -19.25 -6.44
C GLY A 357 -5.14 -20.68 -6.07
N LEU A 358 -5.00 -21.60 -6.99
CA LEU A 358 -5.31 -23.03 -6.80
C LEU A 358 -4.47 -23.92 -7.73
N VAL A 359 -4.47 -25.22 -7.45
CA VAL A 359 -3.92 -26.24 -8.35
C VAL A 359 -5.08 -27.13 -8.81
N ASP A 360 -5.29 -27.23 -10.11
CA ASP A 360 -6.28 -28.13 -10.72
C ASP A 360 -5.68 -29.54 -10.84
N THR A 361 -5.67 -30.25 -9.70
CA THR A 361 -5.03 -31.57 -9.58
C THR A 361 -5.64 -32.60 -10.52
N ASP A 362 -6.95 -32.54 -10.73
CA ASP A 362 -7.72 -33.50 -11.52
C ASP A 362 -7.91 -33.04 -12.97
N ASN A 363 -7.28 -31.93 -13.38
CA ASN A 363 -7.41 -31.33 -14.70
C ASN A 363 -8.89 -31.08 -15.09
N THR A 364 -9.68 -30.59 -14.16
CA THR A 364 -11.11 -30.35 -14.38
C THR A 364 -11.36 -29.27 -15.43
N ALA A 365 -10.46 -28.29 -15.53
CA ALA A 365 -10.51 -27.26 -16.55
C ALA A 365 -10.04 -27.75 -17.93
N GLY A 366 -9.41 -28.93 -18.02
CA GLY A 366 -8.87 -29.44 -19.28
C GLY A 366 -7.77 -28.58 -19.86
N LEU A 367 -7.02 -27.86 -19.02
CA LEU A 367 -5.96 -26.94 -19.42
C LEU A 367 -4.56 -27.57 -19.28
N GLN A 368 -4.43 -28.70 -18.59
CA GLN A 368 -3.13 -29.36 -18.39
C GLN A 368 -2.51 -29.81 -19.71
N THR A 369 -1.24 -29.45 -19.90
CA THR A 369 -0.40 -29.95 -21.01
C THR A 369 0.83 -30.60 -20.38
N GLY A 370 1.09 -31.86 -20.74
CA GLY A 370 2.21 -32.62 -20.16
C GLY A 370 1.91 -33.14 -18.72
N THR A 371 2.95 -33.33 -17.92
CA THR A 371 2.88 -33.97 -16.60
C THR A 371 2.68 -32.98 -15.44
N GLU A 372 3.08 -31.73 -15.60
CA GLU A 372 2.93 -30.70 -14.57
C GLU A 372 1.46 -30.39 -14.33
N LYS A 373 1.07 -30.28 -13.07
CA LYS A 373 -0.29 -29.88 -12.71
C LYS A 373 -0.50 -28.40 -13.01
N THR A 374 -1.68 -28.08 -13.52
CA THR A 374 -2.02 -26.69 -13.84
C THR A 374 -2.28 -25.90 -12.59
N MET A 375 -1.49 -24.86 -12.36
CA MET A 375 -1.84 -23.81 -11.41
C MET A 375 -2.80 -22.83 -12.06
N ALA A 376 -3.79 -22.35 -11.33
CA ALA A 376 -4.76 -21.39 -11.82
C ALA A 376 -4.92 -20.20 -10.85
N LEU A 377 -5.13 -19.02 -11.42
CA LEU A 377 -5.51 -17.80 -10.71
C LEU A 377 -6.91 -17.40 -11.19
N ILE A 378 -7.82 -17.25 -10.25
CA ILE A 378 -9.16 -16.70 -10.50
C ILE A 378 -9.18 -15.30 -9.87
N TYR A 379 -9.40 -14.29 -10.67
CA TYR A 379 -9.25 -12.89 -10.27
C TYR A 379 -10.36 -12.01 -10.83
N THR A 380 -10.57 -10.85 -10.24
CA THR A 380 -11.48 -9.85 -10.77
C THR A 380 -10.76 -8.93 -11.75
N ALA A 381 -11.28 -8.82 -12.97
CA ALA A 381 -10.90 -7.77 -13.91
C ALA A 381 -11.90 -6.62 -13.81
N ALA A 382 -11.39 -5.40 -13.51
CA ALA A 382 -12.22 -4.23 -13.24
C ALA A 382 -12.31 -3.33 -14.47
N ALA A 383 -13.10 -3.75 -15.47
CA ALA A 383 -13.41 -2.94 -16.65
C ALA A 383 -14.32 -1.76 -16.31
N ARG A 384 -14.08 -0.60 -16.93
CA ARG A 384 -14.89 0.62 -16.65
C ARG A 384 -16.30 0.54 -17.24
N ALA A 385 -16.46 0.02 -18.45
CA ALA A 385 -17.73 0.01 -19.19
C ALA A 385 -18.65 -1.13 -18.73
N ASP A 386 -18.11 -2.36 -18.64
CA ASP A 386 -18.91 -3.56 -18.39
C ASP A 386 -19.01 -3.93 -16.91
N GLY A 387 -18.28 -3.21 -16.06
CA GLY A 387 -18.16 -3.46 -14.62
C GLY A 387 -17.23 -4.64 -14.33
N PRO A 388 -17.04 -4.97 -13.04
CA PRO A 388 -16.13 -6.04 -12.63
C PRO A 388 -16.64 -7.41 -13.06
N MET A 389 -15.72 -8.26 -13.56
CA MET A 389 -15.97 -9.63 -14.00
C MET A 389 -14.88 -10.58 -13.49
N GLN A 390 -15.17 -11.88 -13.41
CA GLN A 390 -14.18 -12.83 -12.95
C GLN A 390 -13.48 -13.47 -14.14
N CYS A 391 -12.16 -13.55 -14.06
CA CYS A 391 -11.27 -14.06 -15.09
C CYS A 391 -10.37 -15.17 -14.57
N LEU A 392 -9.83 -15.98 -15.48
CA LEU A 392 -8.93 -17.10 -15.24
C LEU A 392 -7.58 -16.83 -15.91
N ALA A 393 -6.50 -17.10 -15.20
CA ALA A 393 -5.17 -17.29 -15.77
C ALA A 393 -4.57 -18.61 -15.26
N TYR A 394 -3.67 -19.20 -16.03
CA TYR A 394 -3.08 -20.49 -15.69
C TYR A 394 -1.58 -20.55 -16.00
N SER A 395 -0.89 -21.46 -15.33
CA SER A 395 0.53 -21.75 -15.48
C SER A 395 0.78 -23.24 -15.60
N HIS A 396 1.74 -23.62 -16.45
CA HIS A 396 2.23 -25.00 -16.64
C HIS A 396 3.69 -25.18 -16.17
N ASP A 397 4.29 -24.17 -15.57
CA ASP A 397 5.70 -24.12 -15.18
C ASP A 397 5.88 -23.70 -13.72
N ARG A 398 4.98 -24.16 -12.85
CA ARG A 398 4.98 -23.86 -11.42
C ARG A 398 4.92 -22.36 -11.14
N GLY A 399 4.09 -21.64 -11.88
CA GLY A 399 3.86 -20.20 -11.67
C GLY A 399 4.98 -19.30 -12.19
N ARG A 400 5.94 -19.78 -12.98
CA ARG A 400 7.00 -18.92 -13.54
C ARG A 400 6.47 -18.04 -14.66
N THR A 401 5.53 -18.56 -15.45
CA THR A 401 4.80 -17.78 -16.47
C THR A 401 3.29 -18.01 -16.36
N TRP A 402 2.52 -17.00 -16.75
CA TRP A 402 1.06 -17.04 -16.66
C TRP A 402 0.42 -16.67 -17.97
N THR A 403 -0.56 -17.47 -18.38
CA THR A 403 -1.36 -17.26 -19.58
C THR A 403 -2.79 -16.97 -19.19
N LYS A 404 -3.33 -15.82 -19.62
CA LYS A 404 -4.75 -15.48 -19.44
C LYS A 404 -5.61 -16.38 -20.33
N PHE A 405 -6.68 -16.92 -19.76
CA PHE A 405 -7.56 -17.84 -20.50
C PHE A 405 -8.27 -17.10 -21.64
N SER A 406 -8.23 -17.66 -22.84
CA SER A 406 -8.80 -17.03 -24.04
C SER A 406 -10.33 -16.95 -24.03
N GLY A 407 -11.00 -17.75 -23.18
CA GLY A 407 -12.45 -17.70 -22.97
C GLY A 407 -12.91 -16.80 -21.83
N ASN A 408 -12.03 -15.90 -21.32
CA ASN A 408 -12.45 -14.91 -20.32
C ASN A 408 -13.53 -13.96 -20.87
N PRO A 409 -14.44 -13.45 -20.01
CA PRO A 409 -14.56 -13.75 -18.60
C PRO A 409 -15.22 -15.11 -18.33
N ILE A 410 -14.79 -15.83 -17.28
CA ILE A 410 -15.41 -17.08 -16.82
C ILE A 410 -16.71 -16.84 -16.04
N LEU A 411 -16.89 -15.65 -15.47
CA LEU A 411 -18.13 -15.20 -14.87
C LEU A 411 -18.28 -13.69 -15.17
N PRO A 412 -19.25 -13.31 -16.02
CA PRO A 412 -19.52 -11.92 -16.31
C PRO A 412 -20.04 -11.21 -15.05
N LYS A 413 -20.26 -9.90 -15.16
CA LYS A 413 -20.88 -9.11 -14.10
C LYS A 413 -22.24 -9.69 -13.69
N VAL A 414 -22.35 -10.10 -12.44
CA VAL A 414 -23.60 -10.64 -11.86
C VAL A 414 -24.25 -9.67 -10.85
N GLU A 415 -23.45 -8.75 -10.28
CA GLU A 415 -23.87 -7.69 -9.38
C GLU A 415 -23.06 -6.43 -9.67
N PRO A 416 -23.51 -5.22 -9.28
CA PRO A 416 -22.83 -3.96 -9.65
C PRO A 416 -21.35 -3.89 -9.27
N HIS A 417 -20.96 -4.53 -8.17
CA HIS A 417 -19.62 -4.45 -7.60
C HIS A 417 -19.03 -5.81 -7.26
N ASN A 418 -19.40 -6.87 -8.01
CA ASN A 418 -18.91 -8.22 -7.73
C ASN A 418 -17.40 -8.34 -7.91
N ARG A 419 -16.68 -8.81 -6.87
CA ARG A 419 -15.23 -8.89 -6.84
C ARG A 419 -14.70 -9.90 -5.82
N ASP A 420 -13.37 -10.11 -5.88
CA ASP A 420 -12.57 -10.84 -4.91
C ASP A 420 -12.99 -12.30 -4.75
N PRO A 421 -12.92 -13.12 -5.83
CA PRO A 421 -13.36 -14.51 -5.78
C PRO A 421 -12.44 -15.35 -4.90
N ARG A 422 -12.98 -15.98 -3.87
CA ARG A 422 -12.35 -17.04 -3.11
C ARG A 422 -12.78 -18.38 -3.62
N VAL A 423 -11.86 -19.16 -4.19
CA VAL A 423 -12.13 -20.45 -4.82
C VAL A 423 -11.47 -21.60 -4.06
N LEU A 424 -12.21 -22.69 -3.83
CA LEU A 424 -11.71 -23.89 -3.18
C LEU A 424 -12.34 -25.15 -3.81
N TRP A 425 -11.68 -26.31 -3.65
CA TRP A 425 -12.20 -27.60 -4.05
C TRP A 425 -13.09 -28.21 -2.97
N TYR A 426 -14.33 -28.58 -3.33
CA TYR A 426 -15.26 -29.29 -2.45
C TYR A 426 -15.28 -30.76 -2.83
N ALA A 427 -14.48 -31.54 -2.11
CA ALA A 427 -14.25 -32.97 -2.43
C ALA A 427 -15.48 -33.86 -2.38
N PRO A 428 -16.47 -33.66 -1.43
CA PRO A 428 -17.64 -34.54 -1.36
C PRO A 428 -18.47 -34.61 -2.65
N GLU A 429 -18.54 -33.50 -3.39
CA GLU A 429 -19.31 -33.44 -4.64
C GLU A 429 -18.43 -33.23 -5.89
N LYS A 430 -17.10 -33.27 -5.73
CA LYS A 430 -16.10 -33.09 -6.81
C LYS A 430 -16.43 -31.85 -7.65
N LYS A 431 -16.48 -30.69 -6.97
CA LYS A 431 -16.75 -29.39 -7.59
C LYS A 431 -15.95 -28.28 -6.94
N TRP A 432 -15.76 -27.21 -7.67
CA TRP A 432 -15.22 -25.96 -7.17
C TRP A 432 -16.32 -25.12 -6.56
N ILE A 433 -16.03 -24.44 -5.45
CA ILE A 433 -16.88 -23.45 -4.82
C ILE A 433 -16.18 -22.11 -4.90
N MET A 434 -16.91 -21.06 -5.28
CA MET A 434 -16.45 -19.67 -5.24
C MET A 434 -17.32 -18.89 -4.28
N ALA A 435 -16.71 -18.25 -3.27
CA ALA A 435 -17.32 -17.16 -2.54
C ALA A 435 -16.94 -15.84 -3.19
N LEU A 436 -17.92 -14.96 -3.45
CA LEU A 436 -17.75 -13.72 -4.22
C LEU A 436 -18.42 -12.56 -3.48
N CYS A 437 -17.71 -11.44 -3.30
CA CYS A 437 -18.26 -10.19 -2.77
C CYS A 437 -19.15 -9.51 -3.81
N PHE A 438 -20.31 -8.99 -3.42
CA PHE A 438 -21.25 -8.22 -4.26
C PHE A 438 -21.19 -6.71 -4.03
N GLY A 439 -20.52 -6.28 -2.96
CA GLY A 439 -20.34 -4.87 -2.65
C GLY A 439 -21.56 -4.13 -2.16
N HIS A 440 -22.59 -4.84 -1.69
CA HIS A 440 -23.79 -4.23 -1.10
C HIS A 440 -23.59 -4.00 0.40
N ASP A 441 -22.81 -3.01 0.78
CA ASP A 441 -22.69 -2.60 2.18
C ASP A 441 -23.13 -1.14 2.38
N SER A 442 -23.30 -0.73 3.64
CA SER A 442 -23.71 0.63 3.99
C SER A 442 -22.69 1.68 3.54
N ARG A 443 -21.39 1.36 3.52
CA ARG A 443 -20.31 2.25 3.10
C ARG A 443 -20.45 2.60 1.61
N GLN A 444 -20.74 1.61 0.77
CA GLN A 444 -20.94 1.79 -0.67
C GLN A 444 -22.31 2.35 -1.01
N ASN A 445 -23.28 2.23 -0.09
CA ASN A 445 -24.63 2.78 -0.25
C ASN A 445 -24.78 4.19 0.36
N GLY A 446 -23.70 4.95 0.46
CA GLY A 446 -23.71 6.31 1.01
C GLY A 446 -24.13 6.37 2.48
N GLY A 447 -23.77 5.36 3.28
CA GLY A 447 -24.09 5.24 4.71
C GLY A 447 -25.51 4.74 4.99
N LYS A 448 -26.30 4.40 3.97
CA LYS A 448 -27.67 3.89 4.17
C LYS A 448 -27.63 2.38 4.44
N PRO A 449 -28.37 1.88 5.45
CA PRO A 449 -28.50 0.45 5.69
C PRO A 449 -29.01 -0.31 4.47
N THR A 450 -28.50 -1.52 4.26
CA THR A 450 -28.97 -2.44 3.23
C THR A 450 -29.15 -3.83 3.83
N THR A 451 -30.10 -4.58 3.33
CA THR A 451 -30.32 -6.00 3.64
C THR A 451 -30.06 -6.88 2.41
N ASN A 452 -29.65 -6.27 1.30
CA ASN A 452 -29.29 -7.04 0.11
C ASN A 452 -28.09 -7.93 0.39
N PRO A 453 -28.07 -9.17 -0.13
CA PRO A 453 -26.93 -10.04 0.02
C PRO A 453 -25.65 -9.35 -0.47
N ASN A 454 -24.61 -9.35 0.37
CA ASN A 454 -23.34 -8.76 0.02
C ASN A 454 -22.27 -9.81 -0.36
N TYR A 455 -22.61 -11.10 -0.26
CA TYR A 455 -21.80 -12.20 -0.74
C TYR A 455 -22.66 -13.27 -1.44
N GLY A 456 -22.06 -13.99 -2.39
CA GLY A 456 -22.66 -15.13 -3.08
C GLY A 456 -21.74 -16.34 -3.10
N LEU A 457 -22.36 -17.54 -3.08
CA LEU A 457 -21.67 -18.79 -3.33
C LEU A 457 -22.04 -19.31 -4.71
N PHE A 458 -21.01 -19.72 -5.46
CA PHE A 458 -21.16 -20.29 -6.81
C PHE A 458 -20.48 -21.65 -6.86
N SER A 459 -20.89 -22.49 -7.80
CA SER A 459 -20.21 -23.75 -8.08
C SER A 459 -19.81 -23.90 -9.54
N SER A 460 -18.75 -24.67 -9.76
CA SER A 460 -18.25 -25.03 -11.09
C SER A 460 -17.72 -26.46 -11.10
N LYS A 461 -17.86 -27.16 -12.24
CA LYS A 461 -17.22 -28.46 -12.48
C LYS A 461 -15.91 -28.33 -13.26
N ASP A 462 -15.67 -27.19 -13.90
CA ASP A 462 -14.63 -26.99 -14.89
C ASP A 462 -13.83 -25.68 -14.73
N LEU A 463 -14.04 -24.92 -13.64
CA LEU A 463 -13.43 -23.59 -13.41
C LEU A 463 -13.81 -22.51 -14.45
N LYS A 464 -14.49 -22.86 -15.51
CA LYS A 464 -14.81 -21.98 -16.64
C LYS A 464 -16.28 -21.56 -16.68
N SER A 465 -17.16 -22.37 -16.09
CA SER A 465 -18.60 -22.13 -16.05
C SER A 465 -19.09 -22.16 -14.60
N TRP A 466 -19.75 -21.12 -14.16
CA TRP A 466 -20.14 -20.93 -12.77
C TRP A 466 -21.65 -20.72 -12.63
N GLU A 467 -22.26 -21.40 -11.66
CA GLU A 467 -23.66 -21.28 -11.30
C GLU A 467 -23.81 -20.77 -9.87
N ARG A 468 -24.68 -19.76 -9.68
CA ARG A 468 -25.01 -19.24 -8.35
C ARG A 468 -25.82 -20.27 -7.56
N MET A 469 -25.35 -20.61 -6.37
CA MET A 469 -26.01 -21.56 -5.48
C MET A 469 -26.84 -20.87 -4.40
N SER A 470 -26.21 -19.94 -3.68
CA SER A 470 -26.82 -19.25 -2.54
C SER A 470 -26.20 -17.86 -2.33
N SER A 471 -26.73 -17.13 -1.37
CA SER A 471 -26.26 -15.80 -1.01
C SER A 471 -26.28 -15.61 0.48
N LEU A 472 -25.41 -14.72 0.96
CA LEU A 472 -25.22 -14.42 2.36
C LEU A 472 -25.20 -12.90 2.57
N PHE A 473 -25.77 -12.45 3.68
CA PHE A 473 -25.66 -11.07 4.16
C PHE A 473 -24.89 -11.05 5.48
N ILE A 474 -23.86 -10.20 5.56
CA ILE A 474 -23.10 -9.92 6.78
C ILE A 474 -23.02 -8.40 6.91
N ASP A 475 -23.62 -7.86 7.98
CA ASP A 475 -23.74 -6.42 8.15
C ASP A 475 -22.39 -5.72 8.35
N ASN A 476 -22.29 -4.48 7.86
CA ASN A 476 -21.13 -3.59 8.01
C ASN A 476 -19.78 -4.14 7.53
N THR A 477 -19.78 -5.01 6.54
CA THR A 477 -18.57 -5.61 5.99
C THR A 477 -18.67 -5.81 4.49
N CYS A 478 -17.53 -5.84 3.82
CA CYS A 478 -17.38 -5.99 2.39
C CYS A 478 -15.99 -6.56 2.05
N ASP A 479 -15.77 -6.83 0.77
CA ASP A 479 -14.50 -7.25 0.17
C ASP A 479 -14.00 -8.64 0.58
N CYS A 480 -13.09 -9.17 -0.17
CA CYS A 480 -12.17 -10.28 0.08
C CYS A 480 -12.77 -11.39 0.96
N PRO A 481 -13.82 -12.11 0.50
CA PRO A 481 -14.35 -13.23 1.26
C PRO A 481 -13.31 -14.33 1.41
N GLU A 482 -13.31 -15.01 2.56
CA GLU A 482 -12.58 -16.23 2.78
C GLU A 482 -13.58 -17.32 3.20
N PHE A 483 -13.43 -18.53 2.68
CA PHE A 483 -14.36 -19.62 2.93
C PHE A 483 -13.61 -20.95 2.98
N PHE A 484 -13.72 -21.69 4.09
CA PHE A 484 -13.01 -22.96 4.27
C PHE A 484 -13.59 -23.80 5.40
N GLU A 485 -13.30 -25.11 5.35
CA GLU A 485 -13.54 -26.05 6.42
C GLU A 485 -12.36 -26.10 7.39
N ILE A 486 -12.62 -26.26 8.69
CA ILE A 486 -11.61 -26.33 9.74
C ILE A 486 -12.01 -27.31 10.85
N ALA A 487 -11.04 -28.07 11.38
CA ALA A 487 -11.26 -28.98 12.50
C ALA A 487 -11.53 -28.21 13.80
N LEU A 488 -12.54 -28.62 14.56
CA LEU A 488 -12.80 -28.12 15.89
C LEU A 488 -11.94 -28.86 16.91
N ASP A 489 -11.17 -28.13 17.71
CA ASP A 489 -10.24 -28.66 18.72
C ASP A 489 -9.17 -29.62 18.12
N GLY A 490 -8.87 -29.48 16.83
CA GLY A 490 -7.93 -30.35 16.11
C GLY A 490 -8.50 -31.70 15.70
N ASP A 491 -9.77 -32.00 16.04
CA ASP A 491 -10.41 -33.26 15.67
C ASP A 491 -10.94 -33.19 14.24
N LYS A 492 -10.26 -33.86 13.30
CA LYS A 492 -10.64 -33.92 11.88
C LYS A 492 -12.01 -34.55 11.60
N LYS A 493 -12.62 -35.24 12.60
CA LYS A 493 -13.98 -35.79 12.50
C LYS A 493 -15.06 -34.77 12.91
N ARG A 494 -14.67 -33.71 13.56
CA ARG A 494 -15.54 -32.63 14.03
C ARG A 494 -15.11 -31.35 13.33
N THR A 495 -15.70 -31.08 12.19
CA THR A 495 -15.36 -29.91 11.41
C THR A 495 -16.48 -28.86 11.44
N LYS A 496 -16.09 -27.61 11.21
CA LYS A 496 -16.99 -26.48 10.97
C LYS A 496 -16.52 -25.74 9.72
N TRP A 497 -17.44 -25.01 9.13
CA TRP A 497 -17.12 -24.06 8.07
C TRP A 497 -17.00 -22.66 8.62
N VAL A 498 -16.06 -21.93 8.08
CA VAL A 498 -15.83 -20.52 8.41
C VAL A 498 -16.02 -19.70 7.16
N PHE A 499 -16.82 -18.65 7.29
CA PHE A 499 -16.93 -17.58 6.30
C PHE A 499 -16.41 -16.30 6.94
N TRP A 500 -15.43 -15.63 6.35
CA TRP A 500 -15.02 -14.33 6.81
C TRP A 500 -14.84 -13.31 5.68
N THR A 501 -14.55 -12.05 6.03
CA THR A 501 -14.61 -10.88 5.17
C THR A 501 -13.30 -10.11 5.19
N GLY A 502 -13.08 -9.20 4.26
CA GLY A 502 -11.87 -8.39 4.16
C GLY A 502 -11.50 -7.65 5.45
N ASP A 503 -12.49 -7.24 6.22
CA ASP A 503 -12.33 -6.60 7.54
C ASP A 503 -12.08 -7.61 8.68
N ALA A 504 -11.93 -8.90 8.36
CA ALA A 504 -11.74 -10.00 9.29
C ALA A 504 -12.88 -10.21 10.30
N PHE A 505 -14.13 -9.91 9.93
CA PHE A 505 -15.29 -10.46 10.61
C PHE A 505 -15.55 -11.88 10.11
N TYR A 506 -15.87 -12.80 11.02
CA TYR A 506 -16.11 -14.18 10.63
C TYR A 506 -17.36 -14.79 11.28
N LEU A 507 -17.95 -15.72 10.56
CA LEU A 507 -19.05 -16.58 10.99
C LEU A 507 -18.52 -18.01 11.07
N VAL A 508 -18.98 -18.77 12.08
CA VAL A 508 -18.77 -20.22 12.17
C VAL A 508 -20.10 -20.92 11.93
N GLY A 509 -20.11 -21.98 11.14
CA GLY A 509 -21.33 -22.67 10.77
C GLY A 509 -21.11 -24.00 10.08
N THR A 510 -22.10 -24.42 9.29
CA THR A 510 -22.09 -25.63 8.47
C THR A 510 -22.28 -25.29 7.00
N PHE A 511 -21.81 -26.15 6.11
CA PHE A 511 -22.02 -26.05 4.67
C PHE A 511 -22.47 -27.41 4.13
N ASP A 512 -23.58 -27.42 3.43
CA ASP A 512 -24.21 -28.62 2.88
C ASP A 512 -23.83 -28.91 1.41
N GLY A 513 -22.81 -28.21 0.90
CA GLY A 513 -22.43 -28.24 -0.52
C GLY A 513 -23.11 -27.16 -1.36
N LYS A 514 -24.14 -26.47 -0.85
CA LYS A 514 -24.89 -25.43 -1.57
C LYS A 514 -25.06 -24.16 -0.74
N THR A 515 -25.37 -24.31 0.54
CA THR A 515 -25.73 -23.20 1.44
C THR A 515 -24.84 -23.23 2.67
N PHE A 516 -24.25 -22.10 3.02
CA PHE A 516 -23.61 -21.89 4.31
C PHE A 516 -24.67 -21.43 5.32
N THR A 517 -24.79 -22.16 6.43
CA THR A 517 -25.69 -21.84 7.53
C THR A 517 -24.87 -21.39 8.73
N PRO A 518 -24.87 -20.08 9.08
CA PRO A 518 -24.18 -19.59 10.26
C PRO A 518 -24.79 -20.17 11.56
N GLU A 519 -23.94 -20.58 12.50
CA GLU A 519 -24.30 -21.01 13.84
C GLU A 519 -23.87 -19.99 14.90
N SER A 520 -22.80 -19.22 14.62
CA SER A 520 -22.32 -18.15 15.51
C SER A 520 -21.59 -17.04 14.74
N GLY A 521 -21.55 -15.85 15.33
CA GLY A 521 -20.92 -14.66 14.79
C GLY A 521 -21.92 -13.56 14.40
N PRO A 522 -21.49 -12.44 13.77
CA PRO A 522 -20.09 -12.20 13.36
C PRO A 522 -19.15 -11.94 14.55
N HIS A 523 -17.99 -12.58 14.52
CA HIS A 523 -16.89 -12.37 15.45
C HIS A 523 -15.76 -11.60 14.77
N LYS A 524 -14.89 -10.94 15.53
CA LYS A 524 -13.73 -10.22 14.99
C LYS A 524 -12.45 -11.01 15.21
N LEU A 525 -11.69 -11.31 14.13
CA LEU A 525 -10.40 -11.99 14.21
C LEU A 525 -9.27 -11.00 14.52
N ASN A 526 -9.17 -9.94 13.73
CA ASN A 526 -8.16 -8.90 13.87
C ASN A 526 -8.61 -7.84 14.87
N LEU A 527 -7.83 -7.61 15.92
CA LEU A 527 -8.05 -6.58 16.93
C LEU A 527 -7.04 -5.42 16.83
N GLY A 528 -6.10 -5.51 15.90
CA GLY A 528 -5.09 -4.48 15.64
C GLY A 528 -5.57 -3.32 14.78
N ASN A 529 -4.61 -2.53 14.27
CA ASN A 529 -4.87 -1.37 13.41
C ASN A 529 -4.27 -1.50 11.99
N SER A 530 -3.59 -2.61 11.70
CA SER A 530 -2.91 -2.82 10.42
C SER A 530 -3.11 -4.26 9.93
N PHE A 531 -4.28 -4.49 9.32
CA PHE A 531 -4.63 -5.82 8.79
C PHE A 531 -5.86 -5.70 7.89
N TYR A 532 -5.77 -6.18 6.66
CA TYR A 532 -6.87 -6.20 5.71
C TYR A 532 -6.71 -7.29 4.66
N ALA A 533 -7.83 -7.71 4.00
CA ALA A 533 -7.84 -8.60 2.84
C ALA A 533 -6.99 -9.87 3.05
N SER A 534 -7.24 -10.56 4.16
CA SER A 534 -6.54 -11.79 4.50
C SER A 534 -7.00 -12.98 3.67
N GLN A 535 -6.06 -13.86 3.34
CA GLN A 535 -6.33 -15.12 2.68
C GLN A 535 -5.62 -16.28 3.39
N THR A 536 -6.14 -17.50 3.18
CA THR A 536 -5.47 -18.73 3.60
C THR A 536 -4.90 -19.48 2.40
N PHE A 537 -3.82 -20.24 2.61
CA PHE A 537 -3.23 -21.05 1.55
C PHE A 537 -4.18 -22.16 1.10
N ASN A 538 -4.37 -22.26 -0.22
CA ASN A 538 -4.97 -23.42 -0.86
C ASN A 538 -3.91 -24.50 -1.08
N ASN A 539 -4.37 -25.77 -1.26
CA ASN A 539 -3.56 -26.91 -1.65
C ASN A 539 -2.40 -27.26 -0.69
N LEU A 540 -2.46 -26.85 0.59
CA LEU A 540 -1.50 -27.39 1.56
C LEU A 540 -1.61 -28.91 1.63
N PRO A 541 -0.48 -29.64 1.78
CA PRO A 541 -0.50 -31.10 1.89
C PRO A 541 -1.36 -31.54 3.09
N GLU A 542 -2.10 -32.63 2.95
CA GLU A 542 -2.89 -33.20 4.05
C GLU A 542 -2.02 -33.56 5.27
N THR A 543 -0.73 -33.86 5.03
CA THR A 543 0.27 -34.12 6.07
C THR A 543 0.63 -32.90 6.89
N ASP A 544 0.50 -31.68 6.34
CA ASP A 544 0.65 -30.41 7.06
C ASP A 544 -0.59 -30.17 7.94
N GLY A 545 -1.77 -30.21 7.33
CA GLY A 545 -3.07 -30.10 8.00
C GLY A 545 -3.36 -28.75 8.65
N ARG A 546 -2.46 -27.75 8.56
CA ARG A 546 -2.64 -26.40 9.11
C ARG A 546 -3.53 -25.55 8.20
N ARG A 547 -4.13 -24.51 8.79
CA ARG A 547 -4.73 -23.41 8.06
C ARG A 547 -3.83 -22.19 8.23
N ILE A 548 -3.01 -21.88 7.22
CA ILE A 548 -2.04 -20.78 7.24
C ILE A 548 -2.61 -19.58 6.53
N LEU A 549 -2.54 -18.43 7.18
CA LEU A 549 -3.10 -17.15 6.74
C LEU A 549 -2.01 -16.10 6.60
N MET A 550 -2.16 -15.23 5.59
CA MET A 550 -1.44 -13.96 5.47
C MET A 550 -2.41 -12.86 5.03
N ALA A 551 -2.06 -11.61 5.33
CA ALA A 551 -2.89 -10.45 5.08
C ALA A 551 -2.06 -9.22 4.68
N ARG A 552 -2.67 -8.24 4.06
CA ARG A 552 -2.07 -6.91 3.87
C ARG A 552 -1.84 -6.24 5.22
N VAL A 553 -0.68 -5.60 5.37
CA VAL A 553 -0.32 -4.71 6.49
C VAL A 553 0.29 -3.41 5.96
N ASP A 554 0.18 -2.34 6.76
CA ASP A 554 0.83 -1.08 6.44
C ASP A 554 2.31 -1.16 6.79
N GLY A 555 3.15 -0.61 5.92
CA GLY A 555 4.60 -0.61 6.11
C GLY A 555 5.28 0.38 5.17
N GLY A 556 6.55 0.70 5.41
CA GLY A 556 7.27 1.67 4.58
C GLY A 556 6.91 3.12 4.88
N GLY A 557 6.80 3.92 3.85
CA GLY A 557 6.44 5.34 3.92
C GLY A 557 7.12 6.18 2.85
N PRO A 558 6.92 7.51 2.86
CA PRO A 558 7.51 8.39 1.87
C PRO A 558 9.04 8.27 1.79
N GLY A 559 9.59 8.34 0.57
CA GLY A 559 11.03 8.37 0.31
C GLY A 559 11.77 7.04 0.37
N VAL A 560 11.09 5.90 0.60
CA VAL A 560 11.75 4.57 0.68
C VAL A 560 11.51 3.69 -0.57
N GLY A 561 10.78 4.18 -1.56
CA GLY A 561 10.56 3.48 -2.84
C GLY A 561 9.58 2.32 -2.78
N PHE A 562 8.91 2.07 -1.66
CA PHE A 562 7.85 1.06 -1.50
C PHE A 562 6.83 1.49 -0.44
N TRP A 563 5.64 0.89 -0.47
CA TRP A 563 4.59 1.04 0.53
C TRP A 563 3.80 -0.25 0.71
N GLY A 564 3.37 -0.53 1.96
CA GLY A 564 2.62 -1.72 2.30
C GLY A 564 3.50 -2.96 2.41
N GLY A 565 2.87 -4.05 2.81
CA GLY A 565 3.51 -5.35 2.96
C GLY A 565 2.49 -6.43 3.30
N ILE A 566 2.99 -7.63 3.52
CA ILE A 566 2.19 -8.79 3.88
C ILE A 566 2.58 -9.25 5.29
N SER A 567 1.58 -9.59 6.10
CA SER A 567 1.73 -9.99 7.51
C SER A 567 2.68 -11.18 7.68
N LEU A 568 3.13 -11.39 8.92
CA LEU A 568 3.70 -12.67 9.30
C LEU A 568 2.73 -13.79 8.92
N PRO A 569 3.23 -14.94 8.44
CA PRO A 569 2.39 -16.12 8.27
C PRO A 569 1.93 -16.62 9.64
N VAL A 570 0.63 -16.86 9.76
CA VAL A 570 0.01 -17.31 11.00
C VAL A 570 -0.85 -18.55 10.79
N GLU A 571 -0.90 -19.40 11.79
CA GLU A 571 -1.77 -20.57 11.85
C GLU A 571 -3.09 -20.19 12.51
N VAL A 572 -4.20 -20.56 11.89
CA VAL A 572 -5.55 -20.39 12.41
C VAL A 572 -6.08 -21.73 12.88
N THR A 573 -6.59 -21.78 14.11
CA THR A 573 -7.25 -22.97 14.71
C THR A 573 -8.62 -22.59 15.21
N LEU A 574 -9.56 -23.54 15.20
CA LEU A 574 -10.90 -23.36 15.80
C LEU A 574 -10.95 -24.14 17.10
N ARG A 575 -11.26 -23.46 18.20
CA ARG A 575 -11.30 -24.07 19.55
C ARG A 575 -12.64 -23.83 20.22
N THR A 576 -13.05 -24.78 21.03
CA THR A 576 -14.21 -24.65 21.91
C THR A 576 -13.90 -23.66 23.04
N THR A 577 -14.75 -22.68 23.25
CA THR A 577 -14.72 -21.76 24.39
C THR A 577 -16.07 -21.78 25.13
N PRO A 578 -16.16 -21.20 26.35
CA PRO A 578 -17.45 -21.09 27.06
C PRO A 578 -18.54 -20.38 26.24
N GLU A 579 -18.14 -19.45 25.35
CA GLU A 579 -19.06 -18.70 24.48
C GLU A 579 -19.31 -19.40 23.13
N GLY A 580 -18.85 -20.63 22.93
CA GLY A 580 -18.90 -21.39 21.69
C GLY A 580 -17.61 -21.38 20.91
N PRO A 581 -17.55 -21.96 19.70
CA PRO A 581 -16.35 -22.05 18.89
C PRO A 581 -15.76 -20.67 18.50
N ARG A 582 -14.45 -20.49 18.70
CA ARG A 582 -13.70 -19.26 18.33
C ARG A 582 -12.43 -19.61 17.57
N LEU A 583 -12.04 -18.73 16.65
CA LEU A 583 -10.74 -18.80 15.98
C LEU A 583 -9.64 -18.28 16.91
N PHE A 584 -8.53 -18.99 16.92
CA PHE A 584 -7.29 -18.63 17.59
C PHE A 584 -6.19 -18.51 16.53
N VAL A 585 -5.30 -17.53 16.70
CA VAL A 585 -4.27 -17.20 15.71
C VAL A 585 -2.90 -17.24 16.38
N ASN A 586 -2.00 -18.07 15.86
CA ASN A 586 -0.63 -18.17 16.37
C ASN A 586 0.39 -18.02 15.23
N PRO A 587 1.62 -17.55 15.51
CA PRO A 587 2.65 -17.51 14.48
C PRO A 587 3.01 -18.94 14.05
N VAL A 588 3.35 -19.10 12.76
CA VAL A 588 3.84 -20.40 12.28
C VAL A 588 5.21 -20.72 12.91
N ARG A 589 5.46 -22.02 13.13
CA ARG A 589 6.72 -22.50 13.74
C ARG A 589 7.97 -22.13 12.94
N GLU A 590 7.85 -21.95 11.64
CA GLU A 590 8.94 -21.62 10.73
C GLU A 590 9.61 -20.27 11.05
N LEU A 591 8.91 -19.36 11.73
CA LEU A 591 9.48 -18.09 12.21
C LEU A 591 10.58 -18.30 13.27
N GLU A 592 10.59 -19.44 13.97
CA GLU A 592 11.61 -19.75 14.97
C GLU A 592 13.01 -19.92 14.36
N ALA A 593 13.10 -20.22 13.07
CA ALA A 593 14.36 -20.27 12.33
C ALA A 593 15.07 -18.90 12.24
N LEU A 594 14.35 -17.80 12.50
CA LEU A 594 14.93 -16.46 12.55
C LEU A 594 15.63 -16.14 13.87
N ARG A 595 15.50 -16.94 14.94
CA ARG A 595 16.10 -16.69 16.24
C ARG A 595 17.63 -16.79 16.16
N ALA A 596 18.30 -15.64 16.31
CA ALA A 596 19.74 -15.52 16.23
C ALA A 596 20.42 -15.55 17.62
N CYS A 597 19.79 -14.87 18.60
CA CYS A 597 20.24 -14.85 19.98
C CYS A 597 19.02 -14.97 20.91
N SER A 598 19.18 -15.59 22.06
CA SER A 598 18.09 -15.82 23.01
C SER A 598 18.52 -15.44 24.44
N HIS A 599 17.65 -14.68 25.09
CA HIS A 599 17.80 -14.29 26.51
C HIS A 599 16.68 -14.92 27.30
N GLU A 600 17.04 -15.72 28.31
CA GLU A 600 16.08 -16.36 29.22
C GLU A 600 16.11 -15.66 30.57
N ILE A 601 14.98 -15.18 31.01
CA ILE A 601 14.79 -14.56 32.31
C ILE A 601 14.11 -15.59 33.23
N PRO A 602 14.74 -15.99 34.33
CA PRO A 602 14.21 -17.00 35.22
C PRO A 602 12.92 -16.57 35.91
N ALA A 603 12.11 -17.55 36.31
CA ALA A 603 10.91 -17.33 37.09
C ALA A 603 11.23 -16.56 38.39
N GLN A 604 10.53 -15.43 38.58
CA GLN A 604 10.75 -14.54 39.72
C GLN A 604 9.55 -13.60 39.92
N PRO A 605 9.38 -13.07 41.15
CA PRO A 605 8.43 -11.98 41.36
C PRO A 605 8.80 -10.77 40.53
N LEU A 606 7.79 -10.11 39.94
CA LEU A 606 7.95 -8.84 39.22
C LEU A 606 7.64 -7.69 40.17
N ARG A 607 8.67 -7.08 40.76
CA ARG A 607 8.54 -6.02 41.74
C ARG A 607 8.43 -4.67 41.11
N THR A 608 7.68 -3.78 41.74
CA THR A 608 7.56 -2.36 41.30
C THR A 608 8.95 -1.69 41.30
N GLY A 609 9.29 -1.05 40.17
CA GLY A 609 10.57 -0.35 39.98
C GLY A 609 11.73 -1.21 39.48
N GLU A 610 11.58 -2.53 39.38
CA GLU A 610 12.58 -3.43 38.80
C GLU A 610 12.30 -3.61 37.29
N ASN A 611 13.37 -3.71 36.49
CA ASN A 611 13.29 -4.06 35.07
C ASN A 611 14.16 -5.27 34.75
N PRO A 612 13.60 -6.48 34.67
CA PRO A 612 14.37 -7.71 34.37
C PRO A 612 14.90 -7.76 32.93
N LEU A 613 14.46 -6.84 32.05
CA LEU A 613 14.90 -6.74 30.65
C LEU A 613 15.89 -5.59 30.42
N GLY A 614 16.41 -4.94 31.46
CA GLY A 614 17.21 -3.72 31.34
C GLY A 614 18.49 -3.84 30.51
N GLU A 615 19.05 -5.03 30.40
CA GLU A 615 20.26 -5.31 29.61
C GLU A 615 19.95 -5.86 28.21
N VAL A 616 18.68 -6.13 27.89
CA VAL A 616 18.27 -6.69 26.60
C VAL A 616 17.95 -5.55 25.62
N ALA A 617 18.54 -5.63 24.44
CA ALA A 617 18.33 -4.64 23.39
C ALA A 617 18.37 -5.32 22.01
N GLY A 618 17.57 -4.84 21.06
CA GLY A 618 17.56 -5.35 19.67
C GLY A 618 16.65 -4.56 18.77
N GLU A 619 16.90 -4.65 17.45
CA GLU A 619 16.04 -4.00 16.44
C GLU A 619 14.85 -4.89 16.07
N LEU A 620 15.09 -6.19 15.87
CA LEU A 620 14.12 -7.20 15.47
C LEU A 620 13.96 -8.19 16.62
N LEU A 621 12.79 -8.28 17.19
CA LEU A 621 12.59 -8.95 18.47
C LEU A 621 11.36 -9.86 18.44
N GLU A 622 11.52 -11.03 19.07
CA GLU A 622 10.42 -11.85 19.54
C GLU A 622 10.45 -11.88 21.07
N VAL A 623 9.34 -11.62 21.73
CA VAL A 623 9.19 -11.75 23.19
C VAL A 623 8.11 -12.78 23.48
N ASN A 624 8.45 -13.79 24.26
CA ASN A 624 7.52 -14.78 24.80
C ASN A 624 7.44 -14.63 26.32
N ALA A 625 6.27 -14.22 26.84
CA ALA A 625 6.07 -13.95 28.26
C ALA A 625 4.85 -14.72 28.81
N ASP A 626 5.06 -15.51 29.86
CA ASP A 626 4.00 -16.10 30.70
C ASP A 626 4.07 -15.40 32.07
N LEU A 627 3.06 -14.58 32.36
CA LEU A 627 3.03 -13.66 33.50
C LEU A 627 1.87 -13.98 34.42
N GLY A 628 2.15 -14.30 35.68
CA GLY A 628 1.16 -14.34 36.74
C GLY A 628 0.70 -12.91 37.06
N VAL A 629 -0.60 -12.69 37.09
CA VAL A 629 -1.17 -11.35 37.27
C VAL A 629 -1.25 -10.98 38.75
N GLY A 630 -1.55 -11.95 39.64
CA GLY A 630 -1.75 -11.71 41.07
C GLY A 630 -2.79 -10.61 41.34
N SER A 631 -2.43 -9.64 42.19
CA SER A 631 -3.22 -8.44 42.47
C SER A 631 -2.65 -7.17 41.81
N ALA A 632 -1.76 -7.34 40.81
CA ALA A 632 -1.16 -6.21 40.10
C ALA A 632 -2.24 -5.35 39.44
N GLU A 633 -2.12 -4.05 39.61
CA GLU A 633 -2.99 -3.08 38.94
C GLU A 633 -2.65 -2.97 37.46
N LYS A 634 -1.36 -3.03 37.12
CA LYS A 634 -0.88 -2.87 35.77
C LYS A 634 0.41 -3.68 35.54
N ILE A 635 0.52 -4.33 34.39
CA ILE A 635 1.77 -4.91 33.87
C ILE A 635 2.07 -4.26 32.53
N THR A 636 3.29 -3.75 32.34
CA THR A 636 3.69 -3.06 31.10
C THR A 636 4.96 -3.67 30.54
N LEU A 637 4.85 -4.27 29.35
CA LEU A 637 5.99 -4.64 28.50
C LEU A 637 6.21 -3.48 27.51
N THR A 638 7.41 -2.90 27.53
CA THR A 638 7.78 -1.87 26.56
C THR A 638 8.87 -2.42 25.64
N MET A 639 8.63 -2.37 24.32
CA MET A 639 9.57 -2.80 23.30
C MET A 639 9.97 -1.61 22.44
N ARG A 640 11.24 -1.18 22.48
CA ARG A 640 11.73 -0.03 21.70
C ARG A 640 10.87 1.22 21.85
N GLY A 641 10.36 1.49 23.07
CA GLY A 641 9.49 2.61 23.36
C GLY A 641 8.00 2.40 23.04
N ILE A 642 7.61 1.24 22.51
CA ILE A 642 6.21 0.87 22.26
C ILE A 642 5.65 0.15 23.50
N PRO A 643 4.69 0.73 24.24
CA PRO A 643 4.12 0.09 25.42
C PRO A 643 3.01 -0.89 25.03
N ILE A 644 3.03 -2.06 25.67
CA ILE A 644 1.98 -3.06 25.71
C ILE A 644 1.54 -3.14 27.18
N VAL A 645 0.34 -2.69 27.48
CA VAL A 645 -0.14 -2.44 28.84
C VAL A 645 -1.30 -3.39 29.15
N TYR A 646 -1.15 -4.22 30.16
CA TYR A 646 -2.24 -4.98 30.73
C TYR A 646 -2.77 -4.28 32.00
N ASP A 647 -4.06 -3.95 32.03
CA ASP A 647 -4.79 -3.41 33.18
C ASP A 647 -5.45 -4.59 33.92
N GLY A 648 -4.92 -4.91 35.13
CA GLY A 648 -5.40 -6.05 35.89
C GLY A 648 -6.80 -5.87 36.49
N LYS A 649 -7.24 -4.63 36.76
CA LYS A 649 -8.57 -4.31 37.28
C LYS A 649 -9.64 -4.42 36.19
N LYS A 650 -9.36 -3.85 35.02
CA LYS A 650 -10.27 -3.87 33.86
C LYS A 650 -10.22 -5.17 33.07
N ARG A 651 -9.14 -5.94 33.23
CA ARG A 651 -8.80 -7.12 32.40
C ARG A 651 -8.76 -6.76 30.92
N GLU A 652 -7.98 -5.73 30.60
CA GLU A 652 -7.82 -5.19 29.25
C GLU A 652 -6.35 -5.13 28.88
N LEU A 653 -6.07 -5.44 27.61
CA LEU A 653 -4.76 -5.27 27.00
C LEU A 653 -4.79 -4.09 26.06
N THR A 654 -3.88 -3.12 26.25
CA THR A 654 -3.76 -1.94 25.38
C THR A 654 -2.41 -1.92 24.68
N CYS A 655 -2.43 -1.72 23.37
CA CYS A 655 -1.24 -1.42 22.57
C CYS A 655 -1.57 -0.27 21.60
N GLN A 656 -0.80 0.80 21.66
CA GLN A 656 -1.07 2.02 20.88
C GLN A 656 -2.51 2.53 21.14
N ASN A 657 -3.29 2.70 20.07
CA ASN A 657 -4.69 3.14 20.11
C ASN A 657 -5.71 1.97 20.16
N ARG A 658 -5.27 0.75 20.47
CA ARG A 658 -6.13 -0.43 20.57
C ARG A 658 -6.18 -0.95 22.00
N THR A 659 -7.40 -1.08 22.52
CA THR A 659 -7.69 -1.71 23.81
C THR A 659 -8.65 -2.88 23.56
N VAL A 660 -8.30 -4.04 24.08
CA VAL A 660 -9.06 -5.29 23.91
C VAL A 660 -9.27 -5.97 25.26
N PRO A 661 -10.45 -6.58 25.50
CA PRO A 661 -10.65 -7.38 26.69
C PRO A 661 -9.74 -8.62 26.69
N LEU A 662 -9.07 -8.90 27.80
CA LEU A 662 -8.21 -10.05 27.99
C LEU A 662 -8.33 -10.57 29.42
N ALA A 663 -9.17 -11.57 29.63
CA ALA A 663 -9.28 -12.23 30.92
C ALA A 663 -8.05 -13.13 31.16
N PRO A 664 -7.47 -13.13 32.36
CA PRO A 664 -6.43 -14.09 32.69
C PRO A 664 -6.94 -15.53 32.62
N VAL A 665 -6.13 -16.43 32.11
CA VAL A 665 -6.37 -17.87 32.11
C VAL A 665 -5.54 -18.49 33.24
N ASP A 666 -6.17 -19.15 34.19
CA ASP A 666 -5.51 -19.70 35.40
C ASP A 666 -4.66 -18.68 36.17
N GLY A 667 -5.15 -17.42 36.26
CA GLY A 667 -4.47 -16.32 36.96
C GLY A 667 -3.27 -15.73 36.22
N ARG A 668 -3.11 -15.99 34.92
CA ARG A 668 -1.97 -15.54 34.13
C ARG A 668 -2.37 -15.05 32.75
N ILE A 669 -1.53 -14.21 32.18
CA ILE A 669 -1.60 -13.79 30.78
C ILE A 669 -0.35 -14.29 30.04
N ARG A 670 -0.53 -14.74 28.81
CA ARG A 670 0.56 -15.12 27.93
C ARG A 670 0.61 -14.12 26.77
N LEU A 671 1.81 -13.57 26.53
CA LEU A 671 2.04 -12.64 25.44
C LEU A 671 3.15 -13.19 24.54
N ARG A 672 2.93 -13.18 23.23
CA ARG A 672 3.97 -13.39 22.23
C ARG A 672 3.95 -12.23 21.28
N ALA A 673 5.06 -11.51 21.16
CA ALA A 673 5.15 -10.28 20.37
C ALA A 673 6.33 -10.32 19.42
N TYR A 674 6.10 -9.96 18.16
CA TYR A 674 7.12 -9.75 17.13
C TYR A 674 7.21 -8.28 16.80
N LEU A 675 8.35 -7.65 17.04
CA LEU A 675 8.59 -6.23 16.72
C LEU A 675 9.63 -6.10 15.62
N ASP A 676 9.24 -5.35 14.59
CA ASP A 676 10.06 -4.93 13.45
C ASP A 676 10.27 -3.40 13.47
N ARG A 677 10.79 -2.84 12.40
CA ARG A 677 11.04 -1.39 12.21
C ARG A 677 9.77 -0.57 12.19
N THR A 678 8.69 -1.08 11.58
CA THR A 678 7.42 -0.34 11.39
C THR A 678 6.18 -1.15 11.73
N LEU A 679 6.36 -2.40 12.15
CA LEU A 679 5.27 -3.33 12.42
C LEU A 679 5.50 -4.06 13.75
N LEU A 680 4.42 -4.31 14.46
CA LEU A 680 4.36 -5.15 15.64
C LEU A 680 3.20 -6.14 15.48
N THR A 681 3.45 -7.42 15.70
CA THR A 681 2.35 -8.39 15.82
C THR A 681 2.33 -8.96 17.23
N LEU A 682 1.20 -8.80 17.91
CA LEU A 682 0.98 -9.27 19.28
C LEU A 682 -0.08 -10.36 19.31
N PHE A 683 0.26 -11.48 19.96
CA PHE A 683 -0.62 -12.60 20.26
C PHE A 683 -0.78 -12.67 21.79
N ALA A 684 -2.01 -12.79 22.26
CA ALA A 684 -2.27 -12.94 23.68
C ALA A 684 -3.13 -14.18 23.97
N ASN A 685 -2.85 -14.84 25.11
CA ASN A 685 -3.52 -16.05 25.58
C ASN A 685 -3.63 -17.12 24.47
N ASP A 686 -2.45 -17.55 23.98
CA ASP A 686 -2.31 -18.59 22.96
C ASP A 686 -3.08 -18.28 21.66
N GLY A 687 -3.18 -16.99 21.30
CA GLY A 687 -3.81 -16.52 20.07
C GLY A 687 -5.29 -16.19 20.19
N GLN A 688 -5.84 -16.14 21.40
CA GLN A 688 -7.22 -15.67 21.65
C GLN A 688 -7.38 -14.21 21.20
N ALA A 689 -6.38 -13.37 21.44
CA ALA A 689 -6.31 -12.01 20.89
C ALA A 689 -5.13 -11.88 19.92
N TYR A 690 -5.39 -11.34 18.74
CA TYR A 690 -4.44 -11.14 17.65
C TYR A 690 -4.46 -9.68 17.22
N LEU A 691 -3.34 -8.98 17.43
CA LEU A 691 -3.20 -7.53 17.17
C LEU A 691 -2.01 -7.26 16.25
N PRO A 692 -2.16 -7.31 14.94
CA PRO A 692 -1.20 -6.75 14.00
C PRO A 692 -1.30 -5.22 14.00
N MET A 693 -0.18 -4.54 14.22
CA MET A 693 -0.10 -3.11 14.49
C MET A 693 0.92 -2.44 13.59
N ALA A 694 0.56 -1.32 12.98
CA ALA A 694 1.53 -0.37 12.47
C ALA A 694 2.09 0.45 13.64
N VAL A 695 3.41 0.53 13.75
CA VAL A 695 4.11 1.21 14.85
C VAL A 695 5.24 2.10 14.33
N SER A 696 5.67 3.04 15.15
CA SER A 696 6.81 3.92 14.83
C SER A 696 7.73 4.00 16.06
N PRO A 697 8.59 2.99 16.27
CA PRO A 697 9.58 3.05 17.35
C PRO A 697 10.48 4.27 17.20
N ALA A 698 10.83 4.92 18.31
CA ALA A 698 11.72 6.06 18.26
C ALA A 698 13.08 5.66 17.67
N ARG A 699 13.62 6.51 16.79
CA ARG A 699 14.90 6.25 16.14
C ARG A 699 16.01 6.02 17.17
N GLY A 700 16.73 4.91 17.05
CA GLY A 700 17.81 4.53 17.98
C GLY A 700 17.33 3.92 19.30
N SER A 701 16.03 3.81 19.56
CA SER A 701 15.51 3.06 20.70
C SER A 701 15.64 1.56 20.42
N LEU A 702 16.40 0.84 21.22
CA LEU A 702 16.62 -0.61 21.10
C LEU A 702 16.22 -1.36 22.40
N GLY A 703 16.05 -0.66 23.50
CA GLY A 703 15.84 -1.26 24.84
C GLY A 703 14.43 -1.82 25.03
N LEU A 704 14.35 -2.75 25.99
CA LEU A 704 13.12 -3.36 26.47
C LEU A 704 12.94 -3.08 27.96
N SER A 705 11.71 -3.08 28.43
CA SER A 705 11.40 -3.10 29.84
C SER A 705 10.13 -3.89 30.14
N LEU A 706 10.11 -4.55 31.30
CA LEU A 706 8.93 -5.18 31.86
C LEU A 706 8.75 -4.67 33.30
N ASN A 707 7.61 -4.03 33.57
CA ASN A 707 7.34 -3.42 34.87
C ASN A 707 5.93 -3.78 35.34
N ALA A 708 5.75 -3.83 36.66
CA ALA A 708 4.45 -3.97 37.29
C ALA A 708 4.17 -2.81 38.27
N VAL A 709 2.90 -2.50 38.45
CA VAL A 709 2.38 -1.62 39.50
C VAL A 709 1.39 -2.42 40.33
N GLY A 710 1.52 -2.38 41.65
CA GLY A 710 0.80 -3.26 42.58
C GLY A 710 1.54 -4.56 42.86
N ASP A 711 0.96 -5.42 43.69
CA ASP A 711 1.61 -6.61 44.24
C ASP A 711 1.20 -7.91 43.52
N GLY A 712 2.04 -8.94 43.70
CA GLY A 712 1.74 -10.31 43.32
C GLY A 712 1.92 -10.64 41.83
N ALA A 713 2.40 -9.71 41.00
CA ALA A 713 2.83 -10.06 39.65
C ALA A 713 4.09 -10.92 39.67
N GLU A 714 4.18 -11.90 38.80
CA GLU A 714 5.33 -12.77 38.66
C GLU A 714 5.67 -13.13 37.23
N ILE A 715 6.92 -13.28 36.91
CA ILE A 715 7.40 -13.92 35.69
C ILE A 715 7.39 -15.41 35.94
N ARG A 716 6.63 -16.18 35.17
CA ARG A 716 6.66 -17.66 35.16
C ARG A 716 7.62 -18.16 34.11
N SER A 717 7.64 -17.52 32.95
CA SER A 717 8.61 -17.73 31.88
C SER A 717 8.71 -16.45 31.06
N LEU A 718 9.92 -16.04 30.72
CA LEU A 718 10.17 -14.91 29.87
C LEU A 718 11.40 -15.16 28.98
N GLN A 719 11.18 -15.17 27.68
CA GLN A 719 12.24 -15.36 26.70
C GLN A 719 12.17 -14.18 25.71
N VAL A 720 13.34 -13.64 25.40
CA VAL A 720 13.50 -12.64 24.34
C VAL A 720 14.47 -13.20 23.31
N HIS A 721 14.06 -13.17 22.04
CA HIS A 721 14.89 -13.58 20.93
C HIS A 721 15.19 -12.38 20.03
N GLU A 722 16.45 -12.15 19.76
CA GLU A 722 16.87 -11.28 18.67
C GLU A 722 16.75 -12.06 17.37
N LEU A 723 16.12 -11.43 16.35
CA LEU A 723 15.77 -12.11 15.11
C LEU A 723 16.66 -11.66 13.95
N ALA A 724 16.97 -12.59 13.05
CA ALA A 724 17.58 -12.32 11.77
C ALA A 724 16.52 -11.77 10.78
N SER A 725 16.97 -11.04 9.78
CA SER A 725 16.14 -10.57 8.67
C SER A 725 15.73 -11.73 7.76
N ILE A 726 14.48 -11.66 7.23
CA ILE A 726 14.02 -12.58 6.17
C ILE A 726 14.70 -12.31 4.82
N TRP A 727 15.33 -11.14 4.66
CA TRP A 727 16.05 -10.78 3.45
C TRP A 727 17.46 -11.33 3.48
N LYS A 728 17.74 -12.36 2.67
CA LYS A 728 19.09 -12.94 2.57
C LYS A 728 20.05 -11.89 1.99
N GLU A 729 21.19 -11.69 2.64
CA GLU A 729 22.27 -10.96 1.99
C GLU A 729 22.66 -11.69 0.70
N LYS A 730 22.60 -10.96 -0.43
CA LYS A 730 23.16 -11.50 -1.68
C LYS A 730 24.63 -11.75 -1.46
N ILE A 731 25.02 -13.02 -1.33
CA ILE A 731 26.43 -13.40 -1.40
C ILE A 731 26.94 -12.94 -2.77
N LYS A 732 27.82 -11.95 -2.78
CA LYS A 732 28.48 -11.49 -4.00
C LYS A 732 29.22 -12.68 -4.62
N GLY A 733 28.70 -13.18 -5.73
CA GLY A 733 29.38 -14.19 -6.54
C GLY A 733 28.69 -15.55 -6.59
N LYS A 734 27.57 -15.62 -7.29
CA LYS A 734 27.21 -16.75 -8.18
C LYS A 734 26.00 -16.33 -8.98
N ALA A 735 26.18 -16.07 -10.27
CA ALA A 735 25.10 -16.06 -11.22
C ALA A 735 24.44 -17.45 -11.15
N THR A 736 23.17 -17.47 -10.75
CA THR A 736 22.36 -18.68 -10.87
C THR A 736 21.96 -18.84 -12.34
N PRO A 737 22.06 -20.04 -12.91
CA PRO A 737 21.90 -20.34 -14.34
C PRO A 737 20.53 -20.04 -14.90
#